data_08f8c8127debd1ce78f6e5d88134c227
#
_entry.id   08f8c8127debd1ce78f6e5d88134c227
#
_cell.length_a   1.000
_cell.length_b   1.000
_cell.length_c   1.000
_cell.angle_alpha   90.00
_cell.angle_beta   90.00
_cell.angle_gamma   90.00
#
_symmetry.space_group_name_H-M   'P 1'
#
loop_
_entity.id
_entity.type
_entity.pdbx_description
1 polymer ?
#
loop_
_entity_poly.entity_id
_entity_poly.type
_entity_poly.pdbx_seq_one_letter_code
_entity_poly.pdbx_strand_id
1 'polypeptide(L)'
;VGSDSWTGAQQLFRQWPAIPSQGGANGLLRRLTDAVRELGTPRASKADVAVLTRQVLLEAAARGNDAGLVVPLAPALPDVSEWLKAECTAIETRSGLRVWANPWTPQAAGSSLASAAAKDDLLNVHLGSEAPQRFTPAAVPADPFMTSAFGHRTYRSIGQRQLARAVALAESGSTLVLSLPTGQGKTAVALAAGLVSPTNSGLTVVVVPTVVLALDMERRTREVMQYHAIGTPDDRFAYVGGLGEDDKRRLREAIKSGRQRVLFTSPEALVTGLAKSLEDAATAGHFRHFVIDEAHLVEQWGISFRQSFQTMARHRKRWITLAPEGRAPVTIAMSATFTSDQISSLKFMFGDPDRTRVVSAAQLRYEPSYYMAHHETEDDRVSAVLRAVRLLPKPMVLYVSTRRDARLWRDRLNQAGLRRIAAVTGESSDVERQNTMTGWSGRDSTGEVPTAYDVVVGTSAFGLGVDVGDVRTIVHACVPESVDRFYQEVGRGGRDGFPSLSVLLSTEEDFEVAASIADERLITAALAFERWSAMFLNAERMARDVYRVDLDRYRAKMSMTSKKNRGWNLHILGLMHRARLIDLSLSTAPNETGPDVWDPALGIPGQPGDRFVQVTLLEAAANREEEFSEQIKRVRGDIKRARRQAVDGMRQLLSGQHCVGRVLADYYSTDEVAIGVTCRGCPRCRQEEKRPGDAFYRLAAEPSPFLPAPTRQVGSDPLVRFRGRANCLSITWGDEADFRRSVPRLLNALVRRGMPVVGGPGATPGLMAALQRDAGEVPLIHDQDDDLLRSYAGPIIWVGTPDTWRLPRDVVERIRSADVVYLLHPAVTAHPDKASEAFATIHRPTVSLRAALEFL
;
A
#
# COMPACT_ATOMS: atom_id res chain seq x y z
N VAL A 1 30.30 0.51 9.12
CA VAL A 1 30.88 -0.83 8.91
C VAL A 1 30.53 -1.63 10.15
N GLY A 2 29.34 -2.29 10.15
CA GLY A 2 28.90 -3.14 11.25
C GLY A 2 29.78 -4.39 11.33
N SER A 3 30.06 -4.88 12.54
CA SER A 3 30.80 -6.13 12.74
C SER A 3 30.05 -7.27 12.03
N ASP A 4 30.80 -8.07 11.25
CA ASP A 4 30.29 -9.26 10.60
C ASP A 4 29.62 -10.19 11.64
N SER A 5 28.44 -10.78 11.31
CA SER A 5 27.69 -11.68 12.21
C SER A 5 28.57 -12.82 12.73
N TRP A 6 29.49 -13.33 11.93
CA TRP A 6 30.50 -14.33 12.31
C TRP A 6 31.38 -13.86 13.45
N THR A 7 32.05 -12.71 13.29
CA THR A 7 32.96 -12.15 14.29
C THR A 7 32.24 -11.88 15.60
N GLY A 8 31.00 -11.35 15.52
CA GLY A 8 30.18 -11.11 16.70
C GLY A 8 29.77 -12.40 17.42
N ALA A 9 29.36 -13.45 16.67
CA ALA A 9 29.02 -14.74 17.25
C ALA A 9 30.24 -15.45 17.86
N GLN A 10 31.42 -15.35 17.23
CA GLN A 10 32.66 -15.88 17.77
C GLN A 10 33.02 -15.19 19.11
N GLN A 11 32.84 -13.88 19.20
CA GLN A 11 33.04 -13.13 20.44
C GLN A 11 32.03 -13.52 21.51
N LEU A 12 30.73 -13.64 21.16
CA LEU A 12 29.66 -14.04 22.06
C LEU A 12 29.98 -15.39 22.74
N PHE A 13 30.36 -16.41 21.98
CA PHE A 13 30.66 -17.73 22.52
C PHE A 13 32.01 -17.80 23.26
N ARG A 14 33.02 -17.00 22.84
CA ARG A 14 34.28 -16.88 23.61
C ARG A 14 34.11 -16.26 24.98
N GLN A 15 33.18 -15.33 25.13
CA GLN A 15 32.90 -14.60 26.36
C GLN A 15 31.92 -15.34 27.28
N TRP A 16 31.30 -16.43 26.81
CA TRP A 16 30.37 -17.20 27.61
C TRP A 16 31.00 -17.60 28.97
N PRO A 17 30.28 -17.46 30.12
CA PRO A 17 28.86 -17.05 30.25
C PRO A 17 28.60 -15.54 30.32
N ALA A 18 29.58 -14.69 30.18
CA ALA A 18 29.40 -13.23 30.13
C ALA A 18 28.78 -12.83 28.76
N ILE A 19 27.56 -12.31 28.79
CA ILE A 19 26.87 -11.93 27.57
C ILE A 19 26.92 -10.42 27.42
N PRO A 20 27.33 -9.86 26.23
CA PRO A 20 27.34 -8.41 25.98
C PRO A 20 25.99 -7.78 26.28
N SER A 21 25.98 -6.60 26.91
CA SER A 21 24.76 -5.86 27.27
C SER A 21 24.00 -5.34 26.05
N GLN A 22 24.70 -5.04 24.95
CA GLN A 22 24.09 -4.65 23.66
C GLN A 22 24.38 -5.72 22.61
N GLY A 23 23.33 -6.20 21.93
CA GLY A 23 23.45 -7.00 20.72
C GLY A 23 24.01 -6.10 19.61
N GLY A 24 24.80 -6.67 18.67
CA GLY A 24 25.40 -5.94 17.56
C GLY A 24 24.39 -5.25 16.66
N ALA A 25 24.85 -4.31 15.86
CA ALA A 25 24.03 -3.58 14.86
C ALA A 25 23.37 -4.48 13.78
N ASN A 26 23.85 -5.73 13.64
CA ASN A 26 23.29 -6.73 12.73
C ASN A 26 22.09 -7.42 13.39
N GLY A 27 20.94 -7.44 12.71
CA GLY A 27 19.69 -8.03 13.20
C GLY A 27 19.80 -9.52 13.57
N LEU A 28 20.56 -10.31 12.81
CA LEU A 28 20.81 -11.73 13.10
C LEU A 28 21.62 -11.93 14.36
N LEU A 29 22.74 -11.20 14.50
CA LEU A 29 23.59 -11.27 15.71
C LEU A 29 22.82 -10.84 16.95
N ARG A 30 21.99 -9.81 16.85
CA ARG A 30 21.11 -9.38 17.95
C ARG A 30 20.17 -10.50 18.37
N ARG A 31 19.48 -11.16 17.42
CA ARG A 31 18.57 -12.30 17.70
C ARG A 31 19.31 -13.45 18.37
N LEU A 32 20.52 -13.79 17.92
CA LEU A 32 21.34 -14.81 18.53
C LEU A 32 21.76 -14.41 19.97
N THR A 33 22.21 -13.18 20.17
CA THR A 33 22.60 -12.68 21.50
C THR A 33 21.43 -12.68 22.47
N ASP A 34 20.24 -12.26 22.02
CA ASP A 34 19.02 -12.27 22.82
C ASP A 34 18.59 -13.71 23.17
N ALA A 35 18.66 -14.64 22.20
CA ALA A 35 18.36 -16.04 22.43
C ALA A 35 19.32 -16.68 23.45
N VAL A 36 20.63 -16.39 23.36
CA VAL A 36 21.65 -16.86 24.30
C VAL A 36 21.43 -16.27 25.70
N ARG A 37 21.01 -15.01 25.80
CA ARG A 37 20.70 -14.33 27.07
C ARG A 37 19.49 -14.95 27.78
N GLU A 38 18.52 -15.38 27.03
CA GLU A 38 17.26 -15.97 27.54
C GLU A 38 17.35 -17.49 27.77
N LEU A 39 18.51 -18.12 27.49
CA LEU A 39 18.70 -19.54 27.80
C LEU A 39 18.47 -19.84 29.28
N GLY A 40 17.80 -20.97 29.57
CA GLY A 40 17.38 -21.32 30.92
C GLY A 40 16.05 -20.70 31.36
N THR A 41 15.46 -19.84 30.56
CA THR A 41 14.10 -19.31 30.72
C THR A 41 13.12 -20.02 29.77
N PRO A 42 11.80 -19.90 29.97
CA PRO A 42 10.82 -20.42 29.01
C PRO A 42 10.83 -19.72 27.63
N ARG A 43 11.60 -18.64 27.46
CA ARG A 43 11.59 -17.77 26.27
C ARG A 43 12.58 -18.20 25.19
N ALA A 44 13.62 -18.97 25.52
CA ALA A 44 14.57 -19.50 24.55
C ALA A 44 15.04 -20.90 24.93
N SER A 45 15.36 -21.70 23.95
CA SER A 45 15.84 -23.06 24.07
C SER A 45 17.22 -23.23 23.39
N LYS A 46 17.86 -24.39 23.62
CA LYS A 46 19.05 -24.81 22.90
C LYS A 46 18.79 -24.90 21.39
N ALA A 47 17.59 -25.35 20.99
CA ALA A 47 17.21 -25.45 19.60
C ALA A 47 17.15 -24.07 18.93
N ASP A 48 16.62 -23.02 19.60
CA ASP A 48 16.61 -21.66 19.05
C ASP A 48 18.03 -21.13 18.83
N VAL A 49 18.95 -21.35 19.79
CA VAL A 49 20.34 -20.96 19.65
C VAL A 49 21.03 -21.72 18.50
N ALA A 50 20.78 -23.02 18.37
CA ALA A 50 21.37 -23.84 17.29
C ALA A 50 20.90 -23.35 15.90
N VAL A 51 19.62 -23.05 15.75
CA VAL A 51 19.01 -22.56 14.51
C VAL A 51 19.57 -21.19 14.11
N LEU A 52 19.66 -20.24 15.04
CA LEU A 52 20.22 -18.91 14.77
C LEU A 52 21.72 -18.97 14.49
N THR A 53 22.48 -19.82 15.22
CA THR A 53 23.90 -20.04 14.96
C THR A 53 24.12 -20.66 13.58
N ARG A 54 23.27 -21.62 13.19
CA ARG A 54 23.30 -22.18 11.83
C ARG A 54 23.16 -21.10 10.76
N GLN A 55 22.28 -20.14 10.97
CA GLN A 55 22.12 -19.02 10.03
C GLN A 55 23.39 -18.17 9.94
N VAL A 56 24.05 -17.87 11.06
CA VAL A 56 25.34 -17.17 11.07
C VAL A 56 26.43 -17.95 10.32
N LEU A 57 26.46 -19.28 10.49
CA LEU A 57 27.40 -20.15 9.77
C LEU A 57 27.16 -20.14 8.25
N LEU A 58 25.91 -20.16 7.81
CA LEU A 58 25.56 -20.09 6.39
C LEU A 58 25.88 -18.70 5.79
N GLU A 59 25.65 -17.64 6.55
CA GLU A 59 26.05 -16.29 6.13
C GLU A 59 27.59 -16.19 5.98
N ALA A 60 28.35 -16.80 6.90
CA ALA A 60 29.81 -16.83 6.85
C ALA A 60 30.31 -17.66 5.64
N ALA A 61 29.76 -18.86 5.44
CA ALA A 61 30.10 -19.73 4.31
C ALA A 61 29.79 -19.06 2.96
N ALA A 62 28.67 -18.35 2.85
CA ALA A 62 28.32 -17.59 1.66
C ALA A 62 29.32 -16.44 1.34
N ARG A 63 30.04 -15.95 2.36
CA ARG A 63 31.15 -14.97 2.21
C ARG A 63 32.51 -15.63 2.06
N GLY A 64 32.57 -16.95 1.89
CA GLY A 64 33.81 -17.71 1.73
C GLY A 64 34.53 -18.03 3.05
N ASN A 65 33.83 -17.95 4.19
CA ASN A 65 34.39 -18.29 5.49
C ASN A 65 33.83 -19.61 6.01
N ASP A 66 34.53 -20.71 5.76
CA ASP A 66 34.15 -22.08 6.18
C ASP A 66 34.87 -22.54 7.44
N ALA A 67 35.40 -21.62 8.25
CA ALA A 67 36.29 -21.99 9.39
C ALA A 67 35.58 -22.76 10.53
N GLY A 68 34.26 -22.89 10.50
CA GLY A 68 33.46 -23.46 11.60
C GLY A 68 33.50 -22.59 12.88
N LEU A 69 32.44 -22.53 13.64
CA LEU A 69 32.34 -21.73 14.86
C LEU A 69 32.61 -22.58 16.09
N VAL A 70 33.43 -22.10 17.02
CA VAL A 70 33.69 -22.81 18.27
C VAL A 70 32.71 -22.37 19.34
N VAL A 71 31.92 -23.34 19.83
CA VAL A 71 30.90 -23.14 20.87
C VAL A 71 31.37 -23.89 22.16
N PRO A 72 31.42 -23.24 23.33
CA PRO A 72 31.84 -23.91 24.57
C PRO A 72 31.00 -25.13 24.93
N LEU A 73 31.61 -26.14 25.51
CA LEU A 73 30.89 -27.26 26.11
C LEU A 73 30.29 -26.78 27.43
N ALA A 74 29.01 -26.51 27.45
CA ALA A 74 28.27 -26.10 28.66
C ALA A 74 26.86 -26.70 28.66
N PRO A 75 26.32 -27.12 29.82
CA PRO A 75 25.00 -27.74 29.90
C PRO A 75 23.87 -26.86 29.40
N ALA A 76 24.02 -25.53 29.41
CA ALA A 76 23.03 -24.57 28.93
C ALA A 76 23.10 -24.39 27.40
N LEU A 77 24.21 -24.66 26.74
CA LEU A 77 24.39 -24.49 25.29
C LEU A 77 23.98 -25.76 24.52
N PRO A 78 23.76 -25.66 23.20
CA PRO A 78 23.40 -26.80 22.36
C PRO A 78 24.49 -27.89 22.43
N ASP A 79 24.08 -29.13 22.64
CA ASP A 79 24.92 -30.33 22.56
C ASP A 79 24.92 -30.88 21.09
N VAL A 80 25.72 -31.97 20.89
CA VAL A 80 25.84 -32.58 19.56
C VAL A 80 24.46 -33.00 18.98
N SER A 81 23.53 -33.47 19.82
CA SER A 81 22.20 -33.86 19.36
C SER A 81 21.39 -32.66 18.85
N GLU A 82 21.46 -31.50 19.51
CA GLU A 82 20.76 -30.31 19.06
C GLU A 82 21.38 -29.75 17.76
N TRP A 83 22.71 -29.81 17.62
CA TRP A 83 23.36 -29.43 16.38
C TRP A 83 22.96 -30.32 15.20
N LEU A 84 22.88 -31.66 15.40
CA LEU A 84 22.43 -32.57 14.37
C LEU A 84 20.97 -32.31 13.96
N LYS A 85 20.08 -32.02 14.91
CA LYS A 85 18.70 -31.62 14.60
C LYS A 85 18.61 -30.32 13.81
N ALA A 86 19.57 -29.41 14.00
CA ALA A 86 19.71 -28.18 13.21
C ALA A 86 20.46 -28.40 11.89
N GLU A 87 20.73 -29.65 11.50
CA GLU A 87 21.54 -29.99 10.32
C GLU A 87 22.90 -29.29 10.30
N CYS A 88 23.58 -29.34 11.43
CA CYS A 88 24.95 -28.90 11.61
C CYS A 88 25.85 -30.10 11.94
N THR A 89 27.06 -30.08 11.42
CA THR A 89 28.12 -30.99 11.86
C THR A 89 28.82 -30.37 13.04
N ALA A 90 28.97 -31.12 14.13
CA ALA A 90 29.67 -30.67 15.33
C ALA A 90 30.77 -31.66 15.73
N ILE A 91 31.98 -31.18 15.90
CA ILE A 91 33.16 -31.99 16.27
C ILE A 91 33.74 -31.44 17.58
N GLU A 92 33.96 -32.35 18.54
CA GLU A 92 34.57 -31.97 19.80
C GLU A 92 36.04 -31.63 19.62
N THR A 93 36.45 -30.53 20.24
CA THR A 93 37.82 -30.05 20.26
C THR A 93 38.24 -29.69 21.68
N ARG A 94 39.50 -29.41 21.92
CA ARG A 94 39.99 -29.01 23.27
C ARG A 94 39.31 -27.73 23.80
N SER A 95 38.77 -26.89 22.91
CA SER A 95 38.19 -25.57 23.25
C SER A 95 36.64 -25.56 23.20
N GLY A 96 35.99 -26.69 22.93
CA GLY A 96 34.55 -26.80 22.78
C GLY A 96 34.13 -27.59 21.55
N LEU A 97 32.86 -27.44 21.12
CA LEU A 97 32.34 -27.99 19.87
C LEU A 97 32.66 -27.03 18.73
N ARG A 98 33.34 -27.51 17.70
CA ARG A 98 33.47 -26.81 16.43
C ARG A 98 32.33 -27.20 15.52
N VAL A 99 31.54 -26.23 15.07
CA VAL A 99 30.27 -26.43 14.40
C VAL A 99 30.28 -25.85 12.99
N TRP A 100 29.73 -26.58 12.01
CA TRP A 100 29.51 -26.16 10.63
C TRP A 100 28.04 -26.39 10.24
N ALA A 101 27.49 -25.50 9.43
CA ALA A 101 26.17 -25.70 8.89
C ALA A 101 26.22 -26.57 7.60
N ASN A 102 25.37 -27.59 7.56
CA ASN A 102 25.21 -28.37 6.32
C ASN A 102 24.23 -27.65 5.39
N PRO A 103 24.57 -27.50 4.08
CA PRO A 103 23.65 -26.93 3.10
C PRO A 103 22.37 -27.75 3.01
N TRP A 104 21.24 -27.06 2.95
CA TRP A 104 19.93 -27.68 2.73
C TRP A 104 19.07 -26.77 1.88
N THR A 105 18.29 -27.36 0.97
CA THR A 105 17.33 -26.66 0.12
C THR A 105 15.96 -27.28 0.24
N PRO A 106 14.85 -26.51 0.24
CA PRO A 106 13.52 -27.06 0.12
C PRO A 106 13.41 -27.87 -1.16
N GLN A 107 12.95 -29.11 -1.06
CA GLN A 107 12.70 -29.93 -2.25
C GLN A 107 11.39 -29.45 -2.90
N ALA A 108 11.43 -29.21 -4.22
CA ALA A 108 10.22 -29.01 -4.98
C ALA A 108 9.56 -30.37 -5.26
N ALA A 109 8.23 -30.45 -5.20
CA ALA A 109 7.52 -31.66 -5.56
C ALA A 109 7.92 -32.14 -6.97
N GLY A 110 8.34 -33.38 -7.09
CA GLY A 110 8.63 -34.04 -8.38
C GLY A 110 9.96 -33.72 -9.05
N SER A 111 10.86 -32.93 -8.45
CA SER A 111 12.19 -32.70 -8.97
C SER A 111 13.27 -33.16 -8.01
N SER A 112 14.12 -34.10 -8.43
CA SER A 112 15.35 -34.53 -7.73
C SER A 112 16.43 -33.43 -7.70
N LEU A 113 16.09 -32.19 -7.98
CA LEU A 113 17.01 -31.10 -8.24
C LEU A 113 17.17 -30.20 -7.00
N ALA A 114 18.11 -30.60 -6.14
CA ALA A 114 18.97 -29.61 -5.53
C ALA A 114 19.90 -29.08 -6.65
N SER A 115 19.38 -28.27 -7.58
CA SER A 115 20.19 -27.65 -8.61
C SER A 115 21.24 -26.74 -7.91
N ALA A 116 22.41 -26.59 -8.51
CA ALA A 116 23.43 -25.65 -8.01
C ALA A 116 22.82 -24.27 -7.77
N ALA A 117 21.95 -23.85 -8.64
CA ALA A 117 21.24 -22.60 -8.59
C ALA A 117 20.22 -22.44 -7.43
N ALA A 118 19.57 -23.52 -6.98
CA ALA A 118 18.74 -23.45 -5.78
C ALA A 118 19.61 -23.26 -4.53
N LYS A 119 20.85 -23.79 -4.53
CA LYS A 119 21.82 -23.54 -3.45
C LYS A 119 22.31 -22.09 -3.46
N ASP A 120 22.64 -21.55 -4.61
CA ASP A 120 23.09 -20.15 -4.76
C ASP A 120 22.01 -19.17 -4.34
N ASP A 121 20.75 -19.44 -4.67
CA ASP A 121 19.62 -18.61 -4.30
C ASP A 121 19.42 -18.53 -2.77
N LEU A 122 19.53 -19.69 -2.09
CA LEU A 122 19.51 -19.76 -0.62
C LEU A 122 20.71 -19.05 0.01
N LEU A 123 21.89 -19.21 -0.55
CA LEU A 123 23.09 -18.50 -0.09
C LEU A 123 22.92 -16.99 -0.22
N ASN A 124 22.35 -16.51 -1.32
CA ASN A 124 22.09 -15.09 -1.54
C ASN A 124 21.11 -14.50 -0.50
N VAL A 125 20.09 -15.27 -0.06
CA VAL A 125 19.22 -14.83 1.03
C VAL A 125 19.97 -14.72 2.35
N HIS A 126 20.92 -15.61 2.61
CA HIS A 126 21.77 -15.52 3.80
C HIS A 126 22.79 -14.36 3.73
N LEU A 127 23.32 -14.08 2.54
CA LEU A 127 24.29 -13.00 2.38
C LEU A 127 23.75 -11.63 2.74
N GLY A 128 22.48 -11.35 2.41
CA GLY A 128 21.87 -10.02 2.60
C GLY A 128 22.67 -8.90 1.96
N SER A 129 23.56 -9.22 0.98
CA SER A 129 24.62 -8.36 0.47
C SER A 129 24.33 -7.80 -0.93
N GLU A 130 23.28 -8.28 -1.59
CA GLU A 130 22.89 -7.68 -2.86
C GLU A 130 22.32 -6.28 -2.60
N ALA A 131 22.78 -5.30 -3.35
CA ALA A 131 22.19 -3.97 -3.33
C ALA A 131 20.69 -4.08 -3.63
N PRO A 132 19.81 -3.38 -2.89
CA PRO A 132 18.39 -3.39 -3.16
C PRO A 132 18.14 -2.98 -4.62
N GLN A 133 17.64 -3.91 -5.44
CA GLN A 133 17.42 -3.66 -6.88
C GLN A 133 16.01 -3.11 -7.15
N ARG A 134 15.20 -2.91 -6.10
CA ARG A 134 13.84 -2.38 -6.20
C ARG A 134 13.80 -0.93 -6.66
N PHE A 135 14.85 -0.16 -6.41
CA PHE A 135 14.90 1.26 -6.65
C PHE A 135 15.75 1.57 -7.88
N THR A 136 15.37 2.61 -8.60
CA THR A 136 16.14 3.10 -9.73
C THR A 136 17.57 3.43 -9.29
N PRO A 137 18.61 2.91 -9.98
CA PRO A 137 20.00 3.20 -9.63
C PRO A 137 20.35 4.69 -9.70
N ALA A 138 19.71 5.42 -10.63
CA ALA A 138 19.83 6.87 -10.74
C ALA A 138 18.88 7.57 -9.75
N ALA A 139 19.38 8.58 -9.06
CA ALA A 139 18.55 9.41 -8.19
C ALA A 139 17.46 10.10 -9.00
N VAL A 140 16.20 9.91 -8.65
CA VAL A 140 15.05 10.61 -9.24
C VAL A 140 14.82 11.88 -8.45
N PRO A 141 15.10 13.09 -9.00
CA PRO A 141 14.95 14.34 -8.26
C PRO A 141 13.53 14.56 -7.78
N ALA A 142 13.39 15.04 -6.54
CA ALA A 142 12.10 15.36 -5.96
C ALA A 142 11.56 16.69 -6.49
N ASP A 143 10.27 16.73 -6.74
CA ASP A 143 9.57 17.97 -7.03
C ASP A 143 9.61 18.93 -5.82
N PRO A 144 9.52 20.25 -6.02
CA PRO A 144 9.52 21.24 -4.94
C PRO A 144 8.47 20.98 -3.85
N PHE A 145 7.26 20.54 -4.25
CA PHE A 145 6.19 20.22 -3.29
C PHE A 145 6.55 19.02 -2.41
N MET A 146 7.21 18.00 -2.98
CA MET A 146 7.65 16.81 -2.21
C MET A 146 8.75 17.15 -1.23
N THR A 147 9.70 17.98 -1.65
CA THR A 147 10.76 18.50 -0.78
C THR A 147 10.17 19.39 0.33
N SER A 148 9.19 20.24 0.01
CA SER A 148 8.48 21.07 0.99
C SER A 148 7.71 20.21 2.00
N ALA A 149 7.03 19.15 1.56
CA ALA A 149 6.21 18.30 2.42
C ALA A 149 7.02 17.43 3.39
N PHE A 150 8.15 16.86 2.93
CA PHE A 150 8.87 15.81 3.67
C PHE A 150 10.37 16.07 3.85
N GLY A 151 10.94 17.10 3.26
CA GLY A 151 12.39 17.33 3.23
C GLY A 151 13.16 16.38 2.30
N HIS A 152 12.48 15.48 1.59
CA HIS A 152 13.12 14.53 0.69
C HIS A 152 13.62 15.23 -0.58
N ARG A 153 14.87 14.98 -0.97
CA ARG A 153 15.48 15.53 -2.19
C ARG A 153 15.33 14.61 -3.41
N THR A 154 14.92 13.37 -3.19
CA THR A 154 14.74 12.36 -4.25
C THR A 154 13.51 11.53 -3.99
N TYR A 155 12.87 11.06 -5.04
CA TYR A 155 11.90 9.99 -5.02
C TYR A 155 12.60 8.63 -4.95
N ARG A 156 11.92 7.64 -4.44
CA ARG A 156 12.40 6.25 -4.39
C ARG A 156 12.36 5.55 -5.75
N SER A 157 11.51 6.03 -6.66
CA SER A 157 11.29 5.44 -7.98
C SER A 157 10.66 6.46 -8.92
N ILE A 158 10.76 6.21 -10.23
CA ILE A 158 10.04 6.98 -11.25
C ILE A 158 8.53 6.85 -11.02
N GLY A 159 8.05 5.64 -10.71
CA GLY A 159 6.65 5.39 -10.41
C GLY A 159 6.14 6.22 -9.23
N GLN A 160 6.91 6.34 -8.13
CA GLN A 160 6.54 7.20 -7.01
C GLN A 160 6.41 8.67 -7.45
N ARG A 161 7.35 9.17 -8.28
CA ARG A 161 7.31 10.54 -8.82
C ARG A 161 6.03 10.77 -9.61
N GLN A 162 5.72 9.89 -10.56
CA GLN A 162 4.55 10.05 -11.43
C GLN A 162 3.23 9.98 -10.66
N LEU A 163 3.12 9.08 -9.68
CA LEU A 163 1.93 9.02 -8.85
C LEU A 163 1.78 10.26 -7.94
N ALA A 164 2.86 10.77 -7.37
CA ALA A 164 2.82 11.99 -6.57
C ALA A 164 2.39 13.20 -7.43
N ARG A 165 2.90 13.30 -8.66
CA ARG A 165 2.48 14.30 -9.64
C ARG A 165 1.01 14.14 -10.05
N ALA A 166 0.53 12.89 -10.23
CA ALA A 166 -0.88 12.63 -10.53
C ALA A 166 -1.81 13.12 -9.40
N VAL A 167 -1.42 12.92 -8.13
CA VAL A 167 -2.17 13.46 -6.98
C VAL A 167 -2.12 14.99 -6.94
N ALA A 168 -0.94 15.57 -7.18
CA ALA A 168 -0.75 17.03 -7.18
C ALA A 168 -1.56 17.74 -8.27
N LEU A 169 -1.78 17.08 -9.41
CA LEU A 169 -2.54 17.59 -10.57
C LEU A 169 -4.00 17.15 -10.57
N ALA A 170 -4.46 16.41 -9.56
CA ALA A 170 -5.81 15.89 -9.52
C ALA A 170 -6.86 17.02 -9.42
N GLU A 171 -7.88 16.92 -10.25
CA GLU A 171 -9.00 17.86 -10.24
C GLU A 171 -9.89 17.67 -9.01
N SER A 172 -10.39 18.77 -8.48
CA SER A 172 -11.36 18.77 -7.38
C SER A 172 -12.54 17.84 -7.66
N GLY A 173 -12.84 16.92 -6.72
CA GLY A 173 -13.92 15.95 -6.84
C GLY A 173 -13.62 14.74 -7.73
N SER A 174 -12.42 14.64 -8.32
CA SER A 174 -12.02 13.49 -9.14
C SER A 174 -11.66 12.27 -8.28
N THR A 175 -11.52 11.12 -8.94
CA THR A 175 -11.06 9.87 -8.32
C THR A 175 -9.82 9.33 -9.02
N LEU A 176 -8.80 9.04 -8.24
CA LEU A 176 -7.58 8.37 -8.68
C LEU A 176 -7.52 6.96 -8.09
N VAL A 177 -7.29 5.96 -8.95
CA VAL A 177 -6.95 4.58 -8.54
C VAL A 177 -5.46 4.40 -8.80
N LEU A 178 -4.67 4.28 -7.73
CA LEU A 178 -3.22 4.35 -7.77
C LEU A 178 -2.58 3.03 -7.34
N SER A 179 -1.72 2.46 -8.19
CA SER A 179 -0.94 1.27 -7.86
C SER A 179 0.54 1.60 -7.69
N LEU A 180 1.10 1.29 -6.51
CA LEU A 180 2.52 1.47 -6.22
C LEU A 180 3.00 0.32 -5.34
N PRO A 181 4.10 -0.39 -5.66
CA PRO A 181 4.60 -1.51 -4.88
C PRO A 181 4.82 -1.17 -3.41
N THR A 182 4.69 -2.19 -2.54
CA THR A 182 4.98 -2.03 -1.10
C THR A 182 6.42 -1.56 -0.89
N GLY A 183 6.62 -0.66 0.09
CA GLY A 183 7.94 -0.11 0.41
C GLY A 183 8.39 1.06 -0.49
N GLN A 184 7.68 1.39 -1.57
CA GLN A 184 7.99 2.55 -2.41
C GLN A 184 7.34 3.87 -1.94
N GLY A 185 6.72 3.89 -0.75
CA GLY A 185 6.26 5.12 -0.12
C GLY A 185 4.88 5.60 -0.58
N LYS A 186 3.89 4.72 -0.69
CA LYS A 186 2.48 5.04 -0.98
C LYS A 186 1.94 6.18 -0.11
N THR A 187 2.21 6.12 1.20
CA THR A 187 1.75 7.15 2.16
C THR A 187 2.29 8.54 1.82
N ALA A 188 3.57 8.64 1.42
CA ALA A 188 4.15 9.92 1.00
C ALA A 188 3.46 10.47 -0.26
N VAL A 189 3.13 9.59 -1.24
CA VAL A 189 2.36 9.98 -2.43
C VAL A 189 1.02 10.59 -2.06
N ALA A 190 0.28 9.96 -1.13
CA ALA A 190 -1.04 10.42 -0.73
C ALA A 190 -1.02 11.73 0.08
N LEU A 191 0.00 11.92 0.92
CA LEU A 191 0.06 13.04 1.84
C LEU A 191 0.79 14.26 1.27
N ALA A 192 1.66 14.08 0.28
CA ALA A 192 2.54 15.16 -0.21
C ALA A 192 1.78 16.41 -0.62
N ALA A 193 0.73 16.27 -1.44
CA ALA A 193 -0.05 17.42 -1.90
C ALA A 193 -0.80 18.14 -0.75
N GLY A 194 -1.21 17.42 0.29
CA GLY A 194 -1.87 17.97 1.47
C GLY A 194 -0.92 18.60 2.49
N LEU A 195 0.38 18.31 2.43
CA LEU A 195 1.39 18.80 3.39
C LEU A 195 2.29 19.90 2.82
N VAL A 196 2.01 20.40 1.63
CA VAL A 196 2.83 21.42 0.94
C VAL A 196 2.94 22.71 1.73
N SER A 197 1.85 23.16 2.36
CA SER A 197 1.84 24.42 3.12
C SER A 197 1.74 24.18 4.63
N PRO A 198 2.60 24.80 5.44
CA PRO A 198 2.53 24.68 6.90
C PRO A 198 1.24 25.24 7.51
N THR A 199 0.60 26.17 6.88
CA THR A 199 -0.41 27.01 7.53
C THR A 199 -1.86 26.78 7.08
N ASN A 200 -2.14 26.23 5.89
CA ASN A 200 -3.52 26.19 5.40
C ASN A 200 -3.79 25.25 4.21
N SER A 201 -3.38 24.02 4.28
CA SER A 201 -3.55 23.08 3.16
C SER A 201 -4.85 22.27 3.18
N GLY A 202 -5.67 22.42 4.21
CA GLY A 202 -6.88 21.64 4.38
C GLY A 202 -6.61 20.20 4.89
N LEU A 203 -7.67 19.43 5.03
CA LEU A 203 -7.67 18.10 5.64
C LEU A 203 -7.46 17.00 4.60
N THR A 204 -6.51 16.11 4.85
CA THR A 204 -6.35 14.79 4.21
C THR A 204 -6.80 13.70 5.18
N VAL A 205 -7.84 12.95 4.83
CA VAL A 205 -8.31 11.79 5.60
C VAL A 205 -7.80 10.52 4.93
N VAL A 206 -7.10 9.68 5.68
CA VAL A 206 -6.59 8.39 5.23
C VAL A 206 -7.31 7.27 5.96
N VAL A 207 -8.09 6.50 5.23
CA VAL A 207 -8.76 5.31 5.74
C VAL A 207 -7.82 4.13 5.60
N VAL A 208 -7.56 3.47 6.71
CA VAL A 208 -6.68 2.31 6.81
C VAL A 208 -7.42 1.10 7.37
N PRO A 209 -7.03 -0.12 6.99
CA PRO A 209 -7.80 -1.31 7.36
C PRO A 209 -7.73 -1.70 8.84
N THR A 210 -6.74 -1.23 9.60
CA THR A 210 -6.56 -1.62 11.00
C THR A 210 -6.16 -0.45 11.89
N VAL A 211 -6.57 -0.53 13.17
CA VAL A 211 -6.21 0.44 14.22
C VAL A 211 -4.69 0.51 14.40
N VAL A 212 -4.01 -0.65 14.37
CA VAL A 212 -2.54 -0.71 14.51
C VAL A 212 -1.84 0.10 13.41
N LEU A 213 -2.32 -0.02 12.17
CA LEU A 213 -1.78 0.75 11.05
C LEU A 213 -2.05 2.25 11.21
N ALA A 214 -3.24 2.64 11.69
CA ALA A 214 -3.56 4.03 11.97
C ALA A 214 -2.60 4.65 13.00
N LEU A 215 -2.30 3.93 14.08
CA LEU A 215 -1.39 4.39 15.13
C LEU A 215 0.08 4.43 14.66
N ASP A 216 0.52 3.47 13.85
CA ASP A 216 1.88 3.52 13.27
C ASP A 216 2.03 4.71 12.30
N MET A 217 1.02 4.97 11.48
CA MET A 217 0.99 6.14 10.59
C MET A 217 0.92 7.46 11.37
N GLU A 218 0.17 7.51 12.48
CA GLU A 218 0.18 8.67 13.40
C GLU A 218 1.58 8.96 13.90
N ARG A 219 2.31 7.94 14.38
CA ARG A 219 3.69 8.09 14.86
C ARG A 219 4.60 8.69 13.78
N ARG A 220 4.58 8.13 12.57
CA ARG A 220 5.38 8.64 11.44
C ARG A 220 4.98 10.06 11.03
N THR A 221 3.70 10.38 11.10
CA THR A 221 3.22 11.73 10.79
C THR A 221 3.71 12.75 11.81
N ARG A 222 3.81 12.41 13.09
CA ARG A 222 4.41 13.28 14.10
C ARG A 222 5.86 13.65 13.77
N GLU A 223 6.66 12.68 13.29
CA GLU A 223 8.04 12.93 12.84
C GLU A 223 8.07 13.97 11.71
N VAL A 224 7.14 13.88 10.75
CA VAL A 224 7.01 14.86 9.65
C VAL A 224 6.54 16.23 10.17
N MET A 225 5.57 16.27 11.10
CA MET A 225 5.09 17.54 11.68
C MET A 225 6.18 18.24 12.51
N GLN A 226 7.01 17.48 13.23
CA GLN A 226 8.17 18.02 13.94
C GLN A 226 9.20 18.63 12.98
N TYR A 227 9.43 18.03 11.81
CA TYR A 227 10.28 18.62 10.78
C TYR A 227 9.80 20.00 10.34
N HIS A 228 8.49 20.23 10.31
CA HIS A 228 7.91 21.54 9.97
C HIS A 228 7.78 22.51 11.16
N ALA A 229 8.21 22.13 12.35
CA ALA A 229 7.97 22.87 13.60
C ALA A 229 6.48 23.18 13.82
N ILE A 230 5.59 22.29 13.42
CA ILE A 230 4.14 22.42 13.54
C ILE A 230 3.62 21.38 14.54
N GLY A 231 2.72 21.85 15.40
CA GLY A 231 2.03 20.99 16.36
C GLY A 231 2.77 20.83 17.68
N THR A 232 2.08 20.22 18.62
CA THR A 232 2.57 19.85 19.93
C THR A 232 2.78 18.34 20.01
N PRO A 233 3.58 17.82 20.95
CA PRO A 233 3.72 16.38 21.18
C PRO A 233 2.38 15.67 21.46
N ASP A 234 1.38 16.41 21.94
CA ASP A 234 0.06 15.88 22.29
C ASP A 234 -0.94 15.85 21.13
N ASP A 235 -0.57 16.38 19.95
CA ASP A 235 -1.45 16.39 18.79
C ASP A 235 -1.74 14.97 18.30
N ARG A 236 -3.01 14.73 18.01
CA ARG A 236 -3.50 13.45 17.52
C ARG A 236 -3.74 13.50 16.02
N PHE A 237 -3.32 12.44 15.33
CA PHE A 237 -3.56 12.26 13.90
C PHE A 237 -4.31 10.97 13.59
N ALA A 238 -4.64 10.15 14.60
CA ALA A 238 -5.46 8.94 14.44
C ALA A 238 -6.75 9.07 15.25
N TYR A 239 -7.89 8.80 14.59
CA TYR A 239 -9.19 8.67 15.24
C TYR A 239 -9.57 7.20 15.28
N VAL A 240 -9.48 6.58 16.47
CA VAL A 240 -9.70 5.16 16.69
C VAL A 240 -10.61 4.93 17.90
N GLY A 241 -11.24 3.74 17.97
CA GLY A 241 -12.21 3.42 19.01
C GLY A 241 -11.70 3.55 20.44
N GLY A 242 -10.41 3.22 20.67
CA GLY A 242 -9.77 3.27 22.01
C GLY A 242 -9.36 4.67 22.48
N LEU A 243 -9.58 5.73 21.72
CA LEU A 243 -9.32 7.11 22.19
C LEU A 243 -10.30 7.53 23.26
N GLY A 244 -9.81 8.36 24.22
CA GLY A 244 -10.66 9.03 25.19
C GLY A 244 -11.63 10.00 24.53
N GLU A 245 -12.80 10.21 25.14
CA GLU A 245 -13.84 11.09 24.58
C GLU A 245 -13.38 12.55 24.41
N ASP A 246 -12.50 13.05 25.28
CA ASP A 246 -11.94 14.40 25.17
C ASP A 246 -11.03 14.53 23.94
N ASP A 247 -10.22 13.52 23.62
CA ASP A 247 -9.41 13.49 22.42
C ASP A 247 -10.28 13.42 21.17
N LYS A 248 -11.32 12.57 21.18
CA LYS A 248 -12.30 12.47 20.09
C LYS A 248 -13.00 13.81 19.86
N ARG A 249 -13.41 14.51 20.93
CA ARG A 249 -14.03 15.82 20.82
C ARG A 249 -13.07 16.86 20.24
N ARG A 250 -11.83 16.92 20.74
CA ARG A 250 -10.78 17.84 20.23
C ARG A 250 -10.50 17.60 18.73
N LEU A 251 -10.38 16.35 18.31
CA LEU A 251 -10.19 16.00 16.90
C LEU A 251 -11.39 16.45 16.04
N ARG A 252 -12.62 16.17 16.47
CA ARG A 252 -13.84 16.62 15.75
C ARG A 252 -13.89 18.13 15.58
N GLU A 253 -13.55 18.90 16.61
CA GLU A 253 -13.47 20.36 16.55
C GLU A 253 -12.34 20.85 15.64
N ALA A 254 -11.16 20.22 15.68
CA ALA A 254 -10.04 20.54 14.80
C ALA A 254 -10.37 20.27 13.32
N ILE A 255 -11.12 19.20 13.03
CA ILE A 255 -11.63 18.88 11.68
C ILE A 255 -12.59 19.97 11.20
N LYS A 256 -13.60 20.32 12.00
CA LYS A 256 -14.59 21.35 11.64
C LYS A 256 -13.96 22.74 11.38
N SER A 257 -13.00 23.11 12.21
CA SER A 257 -12.31 24.42 12.11
C SER A 257 -11.19 24.46 11.07
N GLY A 258 -10.93 23.35 10.33
CA GLY A 258 -9.86 23.28 9.33
C GLY A 258 -8.44 23.22 9.90
N ARG A 259 -8.28 23.07 11.22
CA ARG A 259 -6.96 22.98 11.89
C ARG A 259 -6.34 21.60 11.74
N GLN A 260 -7.13 20.53 11.59
CA GLN A 260 -6.63 19.19 11.35
C GLN A 260 -6.15 19.06 9.91
N ARG A 261 -4.89 18.65 9.72
CA ARG A 261 -4.28 18.52 8.39
C ARG A 261 -4.29 17.10 7.88
N VAL A 262 -3.98 16.14 8.73
CA VAL A 262 -3.95 14.70 8.41
C VAL A 262 -4.74 13.95 9.47
N LEU A 263 -5.52 12.99 9.04
CA LEU A 263 -6.28 12.12 9.93
C LEU A 263 -6.26 10.68 9.41
N PHE A 264 -5.81 9.75 10.26
CA PHE A 264 -5.90 8.31 10.01
C PHE A 264 -7.10 7.75 10.77
N THR A 265 -7.87 6.88 10.12
CA THR A 265 -9.05 6.28 10.74
C THR A 265 -9.40 4.93 10.10
N SER A 266 -10.21 4.12 10.79
CA SER A 266 -10.78 2.91 10.18
C SER A 266 -12.06 3.25 9.40
N PRO A 267 -12.50 2.38 8.46
CA PRO A 267 -13.77 2.54 7.76
C PRO A 267 -14.96 2.72 8.71
N GLU A 268 -15.01 1.93 9.79
CA GLU A 268 -16.09 1.97 10.79
C GLU A 268 -16.08 3.29 11.55
N ALA A 269 -14.92 3.70 12.05
CA ALA A 269 -14.79 4.93 12.83
C ALA A 269 -15.11 6.19 12.00
N LEU A 270 -14.78 6.16 10.70
CA LEU A 270 -15.12 7.23 9.77
C LEU A 270 -16.63 7.40 9.64
N VAL A 271 -17.35 6.31 9.38
CA VAL A 271 -18.80 6.39 9.10
C VAL A 271 -19.64 6.62 10.36
N THR A 272 -19.14 6.22 11.55
CA THR A 272 -19.88 6.37 12.81
C THR A 272 -19.49 7.63 13.58
N GLY A 273 -18.18 7.87 13.76
CA GLY A 273 -17.69 8.92 14.67
C GLY A 273 -17.32 10.24 14.02
N LEU A 274 -17.04 10.24 12.71
CA LEU A 274 -16.50 11.39 11.99
C LEU A 274 -17.44 11.99 10.93
N ALA A 275 -18.48 11.25 10.54
CA ALA A 275 -19.35 11.58 9.41
C ALA A 275 -19.80 13.04 9.41
N LYS A 276 -20.35 13.52 10.54
CA LYS A 276 -20.84 14.91 10.67
C LYS A 276 -19.71 15.95 10.61
N SER A 277 -18.59 15.70 11.28
CA SER A 277 -17.46 16.63 11.27
C SER A 277 -16.83 16.74 9.88
N LEU A 278 -16.80 15.64 9.10
CA LEU A 278 -16.32 15.64 7.72
C LEU A 278 -17.32 16.34 6.77
N GLU A 279 -18.63 16.24 7.00
CA GLU A 279 -19.61 17.03 6.25
C GLU A 279 -19.43 18.53 6.50
N ASP A 280 -19.24 18.93 7.76
CA ASP A 280 -18.98 20.33 8.12
C ASP A 280 -17.68 20.82 7.46
N ALA A 281 -16.60 20.03 7.50
CA ALA A 281 -15.33 20.34 6.84
C ALA A 281 -15.44 20.40 5.31
N ALA A 282 -16.24 19.54 4.69
CA ALA A 282 -16.50 19.57 3.25
C ALA A 282 -17.27 20.83 2.85
N THR A 283 -18.31 21.18 3.60
CA THR A 283 -19.12 22.40 3.39
C THR A 283 -18.27 23.67 3.51
N ALA A 284 -17.30 23.69 4.44
CA ALA A 284 -16.36 24.79 4.61
C ALA A 284 -15.20 24.78 3.59
N GLY A 285 -15.09 23.75 2.73
CA GLY A 285 -14.01 23.59 1.75
C GLY A 285 -12.66 23.20 2.35
N HIS A 286 -12.63 22.74 3.61
CA HIS A 286 -11.41 22.28 4.28
C HIS A 286 -11.05 20.84 3.95
N PHE A 287 -11.98 19.99 3.54
CA PHE A 287 -11.73 18.59 3.21
C PHE A 287 -11.20 18.48 1.79
N ARG A 288 -9.90 18.19 1.64
CA ARG A 288 -9.20 18.22 0.34
C ARG A 288 -8.92 16.85 -0.25
N HIS A 289 -8.53 15.86 0.55
CA HIS A 289 -8.19 14.53 0.07
C HIS A 289 -8.85 13.45 0.91
N PHE A 290 -9.50 12.52 0.25
CA PHE A 290 -10.07 11.31 0.83
C PHE A 290 -9.28 10.10 0.30
N VAL A 291 -8.42 9.56 1.13
CA VAL A 291 -7.50 8.46 0.77
C VAL A 291 -8.01 7.15 1.34
N ILE A 292 -8.05 6.12 0.52
CA ILE A 292 -8.37 4.74 0.88
C ILE A 292 -7.12 3.92 0.67
N ASP A 293 -6.43 3.58 1.74
CA ASP A 293 -5.25 2.70 1.68
C ASP A 293 -5.69 1.23 1.67
N GLU A 294 -4.88 0.38 1.05
CA GLU A 294 -5.19 -1.03 0.77
C GLU A 294 -6.57 -1.22 0.13
N ALA A 295 -6.90 -0.36 -0.84
CA ALA A 295 -8.21 -0.30 -1.47
C ALA A 295 -8.60 -1.60 -2.22
N HIS A 296 -7.65 -2.51 -2.49
CA HIS A 296 -7.91 -3.85 -3.01
C HIS A 296 -8.83 -4.68 -2.10
N LEU A 297 -8.90 -4.35 -0.80
CA LEU A 297 -9.77 -5.01 0.18
C LEU A 297 -11.28 -4.80 -0.10
N VAL A 298 -11.62 -3.91 -1.03
CA VAL A 298 -13.01 -3.67 -1.46
C VAL A 298 -13.75 -4.95 -1.84
N GLU A 299 -13.04 -5.97 -2.29
CA GLU A 299 -13.61 -7.26 -2.69
C GLU A 299 -13.30 -8.42 -1.74
N GLN A 300 -12.22 -8.34 -0.97
CA GLN A 300 -11.69 -9.47 -0.22
C GLN A 300 -12.32 -9.69 1.15
N TRP A 301 -12.88 -8.67 1.79
CA TRP A 301 -13.36 -8.75 3.16
C TRP A 301 -14.86 -9.03 3.24
N GLY A 302 -15.24 -9.74 4.33
CA GLY A 302 -16.59 -10.21 4.57
C GLY A 302 -17.68 -9.12 4.63
N ILE A 303 -18.91 -9.54 4.86
CA ILE A 303 -20.12 -8.72 4.77
C ILE A 303 -20.00 -7.35 5.47
N SER A 304 -19.41 -7.30 6.67
CA SER A 304 -19.30 -6.07 7.47
C SER A 304 -18.37 -5.02 6.85
N PHE A 305 -17.26 -5.44 6.26
CA PHE A 305 -16.27 -4.54 5.69
C PHE A 305 -16.75 -3.93 4.35
N ARG A 306 -17.42 -4.73 3.52
CA ARG A 306 -18.06 -4.22 2.29
C ARG A 306 -19.12 -3.16 2.59
N GLN A 307 -19.83 -3.27 3.71
CA GLN A 307 -20.80 -2.28 4.16
C GLN A 307 -20.15 -0.94 4.46
N SER A 308 -19.01 -0.94 5.15
CA SER A 308 -18.27 0.29 5.44
C SER A 308 -17.80 0.99 4.17
N PHE A 309 -17.32 0.24 3.15
CA PHE A 309 -16.96 0.81 1.85
C PHE A 309 -18.16 1.42 1.11
N GLN A 310 -19.30 0.75 1.10
CA GLN A 310 -20.52 1.28 0.48
C GLN A 310 -21.02 2.53 1.21
N THR A 311 -20.91 2.55 2.53
CA THR A 311 -21.29 3.72 3.34
C THR A 311 -20.30 4.87 3.09
N MET A 312 -19.01 4.61 3.03
CA MET A 312 -17.99 5.61 2.65
C MET A 312 -18.25 6.19 1.26
N ALA A 313 -18.63 5.36 0.28
CA ALA A 313 -18.96 5.82 -1.06
C ALA A 313 -20.15 6.79 -1.08
N ARG A 314 -21.17 6.53 -0.24
CA ARG A 314 -22.31 7.44 -0.06
C ARG A 314 -21.91 8.75 0.60
N HIS A 315 -21.08 8.72 1.66
CA HIS A 315 -20.55 9.92 2.28
C HIS A 315 -19.72 10.74 1.30
N ARG A 316 -18.90 10.09 0.48
CA ARG A 316 -18.12 10.76 -0.56
C ARG A 316 -19.01 11.55 -1.54
N LYS A 317 -20.09 10.93 -2.06
CA LYS A 317 -21.04 11.61 -2.94
C LYS A 317 -21.59 12.88 -2.26
N ARG A 318 -21.95 12.77 -0.98
CA ARG A 318 -22.46 13.89 -0.18
C ARG A 318 -21.40 14.98 0.05
N TRP A 319 -20.16 14.61 0.38
CA TRP A 319 -19.06 15.60 0.55
C TRP A 319 -18.78 16.38 -0.73
N ILE A 320 -18.81 15.73 -1.89
CA ILE A 320 -18.63 16.39 -3.19
C ILE A 320 -19.78 17.39 -3.44
N THR A 321 -21.02 17.00 -3.13
CA THR A 321 -22.20 17.86 -3.32
C THR A 321 -22.20 19.06 -2.37
N LEU A 322 -21.72 18.92 -1.13
CA LEU A 322 -21.68 19.98 -0.12
C LEU A 322 -20.50 20.95 -0.30
N ALA A 323 -19.44 20.52 -0.95
CA ALA A 323 -18.22 21.31 -1.08
C ALA A 323 -18.41 22.53 -2.02
N PRO A 324 -17.78 23.65 -1.71
CA PRO A 324 -17.72 24.80 -2.63
C PRO A 324 -17.07 24.42 -3.96
N GLU A 325 -17.37 25.15 -5.01
CA GLU A 325 -16.77 24.92 -6.34
C GLU A 325 -15.23 24.95 -6.26
N GLY A 326 -14.58 23.94 -6.89
CA GLY A 326 -13.13 23.78 -6.86
C GLY A 326 -12.56 23.29 -5.52
N ARG A 327 -13.39 22.98 -4.50
CA ARG A 327 -12.96 22.56 -3.16
C ARG A 327 -13.43 21.15 -2.78
N ALA A 328 -14.10 20.43 -3.65
CA ALA A 328 -14.55 19.06 -3.40
C ALA A 328 -13.34 18.11 -3.20
N PRO A 329 -13.41 17.18 -2.26
CA PRO A 329 -12.29 16.28 -1.96
C PRO A 329 -11.93 15.40 -3.15
N VAL A 330 -10.63 15.29 -3.44
CA VAL A 330 -10.09 14.29 -4.36
C VAL A 330 -10.11 12.93 -3.66
N THR A 331 -10.66 11.91 -4.32
CA THR A 331 -10.64 10.54 -3.82
C THR A 331 -9.43 9.80 -4.35
N ILE A 332 -8.66 9.17 -3.47
CA ILE A 332 -7.42 8.47 -3.83
C ILE A 332 -7.52 7.04 -3.29
N ALA A 333 -7.76 6.06 -4.15
CA ALA A 333 -7.77 4.65 -3.80
C ALA A 333 -6.41 4.03 -4.13
N MET A 334 -5.69 3.53 -3.13
CA MET A 334 -4.32 3.04 -3.29
C MET A 334 -4.17 1.58 -2.92
N SER A 335 -3.34 0.87 -3.69
CA SER A 335 -2.87 -0.47 -3.35
C SER A 335 -1.48 -0.73 -3.96
N ALA A 336 -0.89 -1.89 -3.63
CA ALA A 336 0.32 -2.37 -4.32
C ALA A 336 0.00 -2.84 -5.74
N THR A 337 -1.09 -3.55 -5.89
CA THR A 337 -1.63 -4.12 -7.14
C THR A 337 -3.15 -4.07 -7.10
N PHE A 338 -3.77 -4.11 -8.27
CA PHE A 338 -5.20 -4.28 -8.44
C PHE A 338 -5.50 -5.30 -9.54
N THR A 339 -6.56 -6.06 -9.37
CA THR A 339 -7.18 -6.86 -10.43
C THR A 339 -8.21 -6.04 -11.21
N SER A 340 -8.63 -6.52 -12.39
CA SER A 340 -9.69 -5.88 -13.18
C SER A 340 -10.98 -5.70 -12.40
N ASP A 341 -11.37 -6.71 -11.60
CA ASP A 341 -12.59 -6.68 -10.80
C ASP A 341 -12.50 -5.63 -9.68
N GLN A 342 -11.33 -5.52 -9.02
CA GLN A 342 -11.10 -4.51 -7.98
C GLN A 342 -11.16 -3.09 -8.55
N ILE A 343 -10.54 -2.85 -9.71
CA ILE A 343 -10.61 -1.55 -10.40
C ILE A 343 -12.07 -1.24 -10.77
N SER A 344 -12.77 -2.21 -11.32
CA SER A 344 -14.18 -2.06 -11.70
C SER A 344 -15.08 -1.74 -10.51
N SER A 345 -14.87 -2.42 -9.39
CA SER A 345 -15.59 -2.19 -8.13
C SER A 345 -15.29 -0.81 -7.53
N LEU A 346 -14.03 -0.35 -7.58
CA LEU A 346 -13.65 0.99 -7.12
C LEU A 346 -14.24 2.08 -8.03
N LYS A 347 -14.17 1.92 -9.35
CA LYS A 347 -14.82 2.82 -10.31
C LYS A 347 -16.32 2.93 -10.07
N PHE A 348 -16.98 1.79 -9.83
CA PHE A 348 -18.41 1.74 -9.56
C PHE A 348 -18.81 2.45 -8.26
N MET A 349 -18.05 2.23 -7.17
CA MET A 349 -18.41 2.80 -5.85
C MET A 349 -17.97 4.26 -5.69
N PHE A 350 -16.74 4.56 -6.11
CA PHE A 350 -16.09 5.86 -5.85
C PHE A 350 -15.84 6.67 -7.13
N GLY A 351 -16.15 6.09 -8.28
CA GLY A 351 -15.90 6.72 -9.56
C GLY A 351 -17.02 7.64 -10.01
N ASP A 352 -16.62 8.56 -10.87
CA ASP A 352 -17.46 9.28 -11.81
C ASP A 352 -16.85 8.97 -13.18
N PRO A 353 -17.59 8.45 -14.18
CA PRO A 353 -17.03 7.96 -15.44
C PRO A 353 -16.04 8.92 -16.11
N ASP A 354 -16.36 10.21 -16.09
CA ASP A 354 -15.54 11.23 -16.75
C ASP A 354 -14.38 11.74 -15.87
N ARG A 355 -14.41 11.49 -14.56
CA ARG A 355 -13.47 12.01 -13.56
C ARG A 355 -12.68 10.96 -12.82
N THR A 356 -12.72 9.70 -13.28
CA THR A 356 -11.95 8.61 -12.69
C THR A 356 -10.77 8.26 -13.57
N ARG A 357 -9.58 8.19 -12.97
CA ARG A 357 -8.34 7.84 -13.66
C ARG A 357 -7.62 6.73 -12.90
N VAL A 358 -7.07 5.79 -13.66
CA VAL A 358 -6.19 4.74 -13.16
C VAL A 358 -4.76 5.09 -13.52
N VAL A 359 -3.88 5.21 -12.52
CA VAL A 359 -2.46 5.48 -12.73
C VAL A 359 -1.67 4.40 -12.00
N SER A 360 -0.98 3.57 -12.76
CA SER A 360 -0.32 2.40 -12.20
C SER A 360 1.18 2.43 -12.42
N ALA A 361 1.92 2.37 -11.33
CA ALA A 361 3.33 2.03 -11.28
C ALA A 361 3.52 0.65 -10.63
N ALA A 362 2.53 -0.23 -10.75
CA ALA A 362 2.60 -1.57 -10.21
C ALA A 362 3.73 -2.37 -10.86
N GLN A 363 4.51 -3.02 -10.03
CA GLN A 363 5.62 -3.90 -10.43
C GLN A 363 5.65 -5.07 -9.47
N LEU A 364 5.89 -6.26 -10.00
CA LEU A 364 6.10 -7.44 -9.18
C LEU A 364 7.39 -7.30 -8.39
N ARG A 365 7.34 -7.82 -7.18
CA ARG A 365 8.50 -7.80 -6.28
C ARG A 365 9.58 -8.75 -6.77
N TYR A 366 10.80 -8.26 -6.70
CA TYR A 366 12.01 -8.97 -7.11
C TYR A 366 12.60 -9.83 -5.98
N GLU A 367 12.34 -9.49 -4.72
CA GLU A 367 13.00 -10.10 -3.57
C GLU A 367 12.63 -11.56 -3.32
N PRO A 368 11.37 -12.04 -3.57
CA PRO A 368 10.99 -13.41 -3.25
C PRO A 368 11.55 -14.45 -4.23
N SER A 369 12.19 -15.48 -3.69
CA SER A 369 12.42 -16.76 -4.37
C SER A 369 11.37 -17.75 -3.95
N TYR A 370 10.73 -18.42 -4.91
CA TYR A 370 9.56 -19.27 -4.67
C TYR A 370 9.96 -20.75 -4.65
N TYR A 371 9.57 -21.44 -3.59
CA TYR A 371 9.67 -22.89 -3.42
C TYR A 371 8.28 -23.46 -3.13
N MET A 372 7.92 -24.54 -3.81
CA MET A 372 6.60 -25.12 -3.69
C MET A 372 6.74 -26.65 -3.66
N ALA A 373 6.09 -27.29 -2.69
CA ALA A 373 6.01 -28.74 -2.61
C ALA A 373 4.57 -29.17 -2.25
N HIS A 374 4.11 -30.20 -2.93
CA HIS A 374 2.86 -30.87 -2.61
C HIS A 374 3.18 -32.19 -1.91
N HIS A 375 2.46 -32.49 -0.83
CA HIS A 375 2.62 -33.69 -0.01
C HIS A 375 1.35 -34.53 -0.09
N GLU A 376 1.53 -35.85 -0.16
CA GLU A 376 0.39 -36.79 -0.22
C GLU A 376 -0.31 -36.90 1.13
N THR A 377 0.46 -36.76 2.22
CA THR A 377 -0.07 -36.88 3.59
C THR A 377 0.18 -35.62 4.44
N GLU A 378 -0.67 -35.43 5.45
CA GLU A 378 -0.49 -34.37 6.44
C GLU A 378 0.81 -34.56 7.26
N ASP A 379 1.19 -35.80 7.58
CA ASP A 379 2.39 -36.10 8.36
C ASP A 379 3.67 -35.74 7.59
N ASP A 380 3.71 -35.97 6.29
CA ASP A 380 4.82 -35.56 5.42
C ASP A 380 4.92 -34.02 5.35
N ARG A 381 3.78 -33.34 5.20
CA ARG A 381 3.73 -31.89 5.23
C ARG A 381 4.20 -31.36 6.57
N VAL A 382 3.73 -31.92 7.68
CA VAL A 382 4.15 -31.51 9.04
C VAL A 382 5.67 -31.65 9.18
N SER A 383 6.23 -32.76 8.76
CA SER A 383 7.67 -32.99 8.79
C SER A 383 8.43 -31.98 7.94
N ALA A 384 7.95 -31.67 6.75
CA ALA A 384 8.54 -30.68 5.85
C ALA A 384 8.47 -29.26 6.42
N VAL A 385 7.34 -28.87 7.00
CA VAL A 385 7.19 -27.55 7.64
C VAL A 385 8.10 -27.41 8.86
N LEU A 386 8.17 -28.41 9.74
CA LEU A 386 9.07 -28.39 10.89
C LEU A 386 10.53 -28.27 10.46
N ARG A 387 10.91 -28.97 9.41
CA ARG A 387 12.25 -28.88 8.82
C ARG A 387 12.52 -27.51 8.23
N ALA A 388 11.57 -26.96 7.44
CA ALA A 388 11.66 -25.62 6.88
C ALA A 388 11.81 -24.55 7.97
N VAL A 389 10.98 -24.61 9.02
CA VAL A 389 11.05 -23.66 10.14
C VAL A 389 12.40 -23.74 10.87
N ARG A 390 12.99 -24.91 11.00
CA ARG A 390 14.32 -25.05 11.60
C ARG A 390 15.44 -24.52 10.74
N LEU A 391 15.40 -24.76 9.43
CA LEU A 391 16.56 -24.62 8.57
C LEU A 391 16.60 -23.31 7.78
N LEU A 392 15.45 -22.66 7.56
CA LEU A 392 15.37 -21.43 6.77
C LEU A 392 15.63 -20.16 7.59
N PRO A 393 16.08 -19.08 6.94
CA PRO A 393 16.44 -17.83 7.60
C PRO A 393 15.31 -17.19 8.40
N LYS A 394 15.68 -16.54 9.50
CA LYS A 394 14.80 -15.73 10.35
C LYS A 394 15.11 -14.24 10.18
N PRO A 395 14.15 -13.36 10.51
CA PRO A 395 12.78 -13.60 11.01
C PRO A 395 11.86 -14.26 9.97
N MET A 396 10.88 -15.04 10.45
CA MET A 396 10.01 -15.86 9.61
C MET A 396 8.54 -15.70 10.00
N VAL A 397 7.66 -15.79 8.98
CA VAL A 397 6.21 -15.95 9.18
C VAL A 397 5.77 -17.32 8.68
N LEU A 398 5.00 -18.03 9.49
CA LEU A 398 4.32 -19.28 9.14
C LEU A 398 2.82 -19.01 8.99
N TYR A 399 2.31 -19.01 7.76
CA TYR A 399 0.89 -18.84 7.48
C TYR A 399 0.13 -20.16 7.53
N VAL A 400 -1.07 -20.10 8.12
CA VAL A 400 -2.00 -21.22 8.28
C VAL A 400 -3.43 -20.77 8.01
N SER A 401 -4.32 -21.71 7.65
CA SER A 401 -5.69 -21.40 7.23
C SER A 401 -6.56 -20.90 8.39
N THR A 402 -6.55 -21.58 9.54
CA THR A 402 -7.50 -21.34 10.62
C THR A 402 -6.83 -20.91 11.94
N ARG A 403 -7.61 -20.34 12.83
CA ARG A 403 -7.17 -19.98 14.20
C ARG A 403 -6.76 -21.21 15.00
N ARG A 404 -7.44 -22.35 14.77
CA ARG A 404 -7.11 -23.64 15.38
C ARG A 404 -5.73 -24.10 14.94
N ASP A 405 -5.45 -24.00 13.64
CA ASP A 405 -4.16 -24.41 13.09
C ASP A 405 -3.02 -23.53 13.62
N ALA A 406 -3.27 -22.22 13.83
CA ALA A 406 -2.25 -21.35 14.41
C ALA A 406 -1.83 -21.79 15.82
N ARG A 407 -2.79 -22.22 16.64
CA ARG A 407 -2.50 -22.78 17.98
C ARG A 407 -1.78 -24.14 17.85
N LEU A 408 -2.29 -25.03 16.99
CA LEU A 408 -1.70 -26.35 16.75
C LEU A 408 -0.25 -26.25 16.28
N TRP A 409 0.03 -25.39 15.32
CA TRP A 409 1.39 -25.19 14.81
C TRP A 409 2.33 -24.60 15.84
N ARG A 410 1.89 -23.62 16.63
CA ARG A 410 2.68 -23.13 17.77
C ARG A 410 3.05 -24.26 18.73
N ASP A 411 2.08 -25.12 19.07
CA ASP A 411 2.30 -26.22 20.00
C ASP A 411 3.20 -27.30 19.40
N ARG A 412 3.06 -27.64 18.10
CA ARG A 412 3.97 -28.54 17.38
C ARG A 412 5.42 -28.01 17.36
N LEU A 413 5.59 -26.70 17.10
CA LEU A 413 6.92 -26.08 17.11
C LEU A 413 7.52 -26.06 18.53
N ASN A 414 6.71 -25.84 19.55
CA ASN A 414 7.14 -25.94 20.96
C ASN A 414 7.57 -27.38 21.33
N GLN A 415 6.82 -28.39 20.90
CA GLN A 415 7.17 -29.80 21.05
C GLN A 415 8.46 -30.16 20.33
N ALA A 416 8.68 -29.54 19.16
CA ALA A 416 9.92 -29.68 18.40
C ALA A 416 11.14 -28.96 19.04
N GLY A 417 10.96 -28.34 20.20
CA GLY A 417 12.02 -27.72 20.99
C GLY A 417 12.20 -26.22 20.79
N LEU A 418 11.50 -25.58 19.84
CA LEU A 418 11.60 -24.15 19.59
C LEU A 418 10.74 -23.36 20.61
N ARG A 419 11.22 -22.21 21.08
CA ARG A 419 10.52 -21.37 22.07
C ARG A 419 10.28 -19.93 21.59
N ARG A 420 11.11 -19.42 20.73
CA ARG A 420 11.02 -18.04 20.22
C ARG A 420 9.94 -17.93 19.14
N ILE A 421 8.70 -18.32 19.52
CA ILE A 421 7.54 -18.42 18.63
C ILE A 421 6.37 -17.65 19.22
N ALA A 422 5.70 -16.85 18.40
CA ALA A 422 4.41 -16.24 18.74
C ALA A 422 3.31 -16.74 17.79
N ALA A 423 2.06 -16.71 18.23
CA ALA A 423 0.90 -16.94 17.38
C ALA A 423 -0.02 -15.73 17.41
N VAL A 424 -0.43 -15.24 16.22
CA VAL A 424 -1.33 -14.09 16.08
C VAL A 424 -2.50 -14.46 15.16
N THR A 425 -3.70 -14.23 15.66
CA THR A 425 -4.95 -14.54 14.94
C THR A 425 -5.91 -13.36 14.99
N GLY A 426 -7.06 -13.48 14.31
CA GLY A 426 -8.13 -12.48 14.39
C GLY A 426 -8.71 -12.26 15.79
N GLU A 427 -8.50 -13.21 16.75
CA GLU A 427 -8.95 -13.08 18.14
C GLU A 427 -7.92 -12.40 19.05
N SER A 428 -6.66 -12.27 18.59
CA SER A 428 -5.63 -11.60 19.38
C SER A 428 -6.02 -10.13 19.60
N SER A 429 -5.96 -9.68 20.84
CA SER A 429 -6.19 -8.28 21.19
C SER A 429 -5.15 -7.35 20.54
N ASP A 430 -5.46 -6.07 20.42
CA ASP A 430 -4.53 -5.10 19.85
C ASP A 430 -3.23 -5.01 20.68
N VAL A 431 -3.33 -5.15 22.01
CA VAL A 431 -2.16 -5.19 22.93
C VAL A 431 -1.30 -6.42 22.67
N GLU A 432 -1.89 -7.61 22.53
CA GLU A 432 -1.15 -8.83 22.20
C GLU A 432 -0.45 -8.74 20.83
N ARG A 433 -1.14 -8.18 19.83
CA ARG A 433 -0.56 -7.94 18.50
C ARG A 433 0.62 -6.99 18.59
N GLN A 434 0.46 -5.88 19.31
CA GLN A 434 1.53 -4.89 19.48
C GLN A 434 2.73 -5.47 20.20
N ASN A 435 2.52 -6.19 21.31
CA ASN A 435 3.58 -6.86 22.06
C ASN A 435 4.32 -7.90 21.20
N THR A 436 3.58 -8.68 20.41
CA THR A 436 4.17 -9.64 19.48
C THR A 436 5.01 -8.93 18.41
N MET A 437 4.51 -7.84 17.86
CA MET A 437 5.24 -7.05 16.86
C MET A 437 6.53 -6.45 17.43
N THR A 438 6.47 -5.88 18.63
CA THR A 438 7.64 -5.36 19.33
C THR A 438 8.68 -6.45 19.60
N GLY A 439 8.28 -7.58 20.16
CA GLY A 439 9.17 -8.70 20.44
C GLY A 439 9.75 -9.38 19.18
N TRP A 440 9.05 -9.31 18.05
CA TRP A 440 9.50 -9.87 16.78
C TRP A 440 10.40 -8.92 16.00
N SER A 441 10.05 -7.62 15.93
CA SER A 441 10.86 -6.59 15.26
C SER A 441 12.10 -6.17 16.07
N GLY A 442 12.06 -6.32 17.40
CA GLY A 442 13.06 -5.77 18.30
C GLY A 442 13.05 -4.24 18.36
N ARG A 443 11.90 -3.62 18.13
CA ARG A 443 11.71 -2.15 18.14
C ARG A 443 10.38 -1.77 18.75
N ASP A 444 10.38 -0.71 19.53
CA ASP A 444 9.18 -0.05 20.04
C ASP A 444 9.21 1.46 19.76
N SER A 445 8.35 2.24 20.42
CA SER A 445 8.28 3.69 20.28
C SER A 445 9.49 4.43 20.85
N THR A 446 10.29 3.78 21.70
CA THR A 446 11.47 4.36 22.36
C THR A 446 12.78 4.00 21.67
N GLY A 447 12.74 3.03 20.74
CA GLY A 447 13.91 2.60 19.97
C GLY A 447 14.07 1.08 19.88
N GLU A 448 15.31 0.60 19.94
CA GLU A 448 15.63 -0.83 19.89
C GLU A 448 15.41 -1.50 21.24
N VAL A 449 14.70 -2.62 21.23
CA VAL A 449 14.43 -3.48 22.39
C VAL A 449 14.85 -4.93 22.09
N PRO A 450 15.07 -5.78 23.10
CA PRO A 450 15.40 -7.19 22.86
C PRO A 450 14.33 -7.91 22.05
N THR A 451 14.78 -8.81 21.16
CA THR A 451 13.87 -9.66 20.39
C THR A 451 13.44 -10.86 21.22
N ALA A 452 12.14 -11.16 21.21
CA ALA A 452 11.55 -12.31 21.89
C ALA A 452 11.14 -13.44 20.93
N TYR A 453 10.89 -13.11 19.66
CA TYR A 453 10.35 -14.05 18.69
C TYR A 453 11.14 -14.04 17.38
N ASP A 454 11.35 -15.22 16.82
CA ASP A 454 11.98 -15.41 15.50
C ASP A 454 11.00 -15.96 14.46
N VAL A 455 9.94 -16.62 14.93
CA VAL A 455 8.85 -17.15 14.10
C VAL A 455 7.51 -16.63 14.60
N VAL A 456 6.71 -16.08 13.69
CA VAL A 456 5.31 -15.74 13.97
C VAL A 456 4.41 -16.67 13.18
N VAL A 457 3.54 -17.41 13.86
CA VAL A 457 2.47 -18.21 13.26
C VAL A 457 1.23 -17.34 13.15
N GLY A 458 0.74 -17.17 11.95
CA GLY A 458 -0.38 -16.26 11.69
C GLY A 458 -1.42 -16.81 10.73
N THR A 459 -2.66 -16.39 10.92
CA THR A 459 -3.68 -16.48 9.87
C THR A 459 -3.63 -15.26 8.98
N SER A 460 -4.45 -15.25 7.93
CA SER A 460 -4.64 -14.09 7.06
C SER A 460 -4.84 -12.76 7.81
N ALA A 461 -5.42 -12.78 9.01
CA ALA A 461 -5.61 -11.59 9.85
C ALA A 461 -4.29 -10.98 10.37
N PHE A 462 -3.20 -11.75 10.44
CA PHE A 462 -1.87 -11.23 10.77
C PHE A 462 -1.31 -10.32 9.66
N GLY A 463 -1.87 -10.44 8.46
CA GLY A 463 -1.42 -9.72 7.28
C GLY A 463 -1.55 -8.21 7.30
N LEU A 464 -2.41 -7.62 8.11
CA LEU A 464 -2.74 -6.20 8.04
C LEU A 464 -2.02 -5.41 9.12
N GLY A 465 -1.22 -4.42 8.68
CA GLY A 465 -0.51 -3.52 9.59
C GLY A 465 0.86 -4.00 10.08
N VAL A 466 1.39 -5.12 9.53
CA VAL A 466 2.74 -5.60 9.85
C VAL A 466 3.77 -4.94 8.94
N ASP A 467 4.62 -4.09 9.49
CA ASP A 467 5.74 -3.46 8.77
C ASP A 467 7.08 -3.81 9.43
N VAL A 468 7.52 -5.05 9.24
CA VAL A 468 8.85 -5.51 9.61
C VAL A 468 9.67 -5.65 8.33
N GLY A 469 10.73 -4.87 8.22
CA GLY A 469 11.53 -4.75 7.00
C GLY A 469 12.33 -6.02 6.66
N ASP A 470 12.88 -6.67 7.67
CA ASP A 470 13.91 -7.70 7.55
C ASP A 470 13.38 -9.15 7.53
N VAL A 471 12.09 -9.37 7.27
CA VAL A 471 11.54 -10.74 7.16
C VAL A 471 12.21 -11.49 6.03
N ARG A 472 12.84 -12.64 6.34
CA ARG A 472 13.63 -13.42 5.38
C ARG A 472 12.86 -14.58 4.78
N THR A 473 11.91 -15.16 5.51
CA THR A 473 11.17 -16.34 5.04
C THR A 473 9.68 -16.22 5.33
N ILE A 474 8.89 -16.52 4.31
CA ILE A 474 7.43 -16.74 4.41
C ILE A 474 7.18 -18.22 4.13
N VAL A 475 6.61 -18.93 5.08
CA VAL A 475 6.19 -20.33 4.92
C VAL A 475 4.66 -20.38 4.93
N HIS A 476 4.07 -21.03 3.94
CA HIS A 476 2.65 -21.38 3.94
C HIS A 476 2.52 -22.88 4.24
N ALA A 477 1.92 -23.22 5.36
CA ALA A 477 1.46 -24.58 5.69
C ALA A 477 -0.04 -24.70 5.38
N CYS A 478 -0.46 -24.12 4.28
CA CYS A 478 -1.83 -24.09 3.76
C CYS A 478 -1.81 -23.57 2.33
N VAL A 479 -2.92 -23.70 1.62
CA VAL A 479 -3.15 -23.00 0.35
C VAL A 479 -3.96 -21.73 0.62
N PRO A 480 -3.43 -20.53 0.28
CA PRO A 480 -4.22 -19.31 0.32
C PRO A 480 -5.44 -19.37 -0.59
N GLU A 481 -6.52 -18.69 -0.20
CA GLU A 481 -7.79 -18.70 -0.94
C GLU A 481 -7.73 -18.00 -2.32
N SER A 482 -6.65 -17.29 -2.61
CA SER A 482 -6.44 -16.64 -3.91
C SER A 482 -4.97 -16.32 -4.18
N VAL A 483 -4.63 -16.14 -5.46
CA VAL A 483 -3.32 -15.66 -5.92
C VAL A 483 -2.99 -14.30 -5.32
N ASP A 484 -3.97 -13.41 -5.22
CA ASP A 484 -3.83 -12.09 -4.62
C ASP A 484 -3.44 -12.20 -3.13
N ARG A 485 -4.12 -13.08 -2.39
CA ARG A 485 -3.79 -13.35 -0.99
C ARG A 485 -2.39 -13.90 -0.82
N PHE A 486 -2.04 -14.92 -1.61
CA PHE A 486 -0.70 -15.49 -1.62
C PHE A 486 0.37 -14.39 -1.85
N TYR A 487 0.19 -13.58 -2.89
CA TYR A 487 1.17 -12.55 -3.24
C TYR A 487 1.30 -11.45 -2.19
N GLN A 488 0.21 -11.05 -1.54
CA GLN A 488 0.24 -10.09 -0.43
C GLN A 488 0.97 -10.62 0.80
N GLU A 489 0.81 -11.92 1.12
CA GLU A 489 1.50 -12.58 2.22
C GLU A 489 2.99 -12.74 1.91
N VAL A 490 3.35 -13.19 0.71
CA VAL A 490 4.74 -13.21 0.21
C VAL A 490 5.36 -11.81 0.22
N GLY A 491 4.57 -10.79 -0.13
CA GLY A 491 4.98 -9.39 -0.14
C GLY A 491 5.42 -8.82 1.22
N ARG A 492 5.39 -9.60 2.30
CA ARG A 492 5.94 -9.20 3.61
C ARG A 492 7.41 -9.52 3.75
N GLY A 493 7.91 -10.50 3.02
CA GLY A 493 9.34 -10.82 2.96
C GLY A 493 10.14 -9.75 2.23
N GLY A 494 11.38 -9.45 2.67
CA GLY A 494 12.32 -8.59 1.97
C GLY A 494 11.86 -7.14 1.76
N ARG A 495 11.12 -6.53 2.67
CA ARG A 495 10.69 -5.13 2.53
C ARG A 495 11.82 -4.12 2.57
N ASP A 496 12.95 -4.51 3.11
CA ASP A 496 14.21 -3.77 3.09
C ASP A 496 14.92 -3.80 1.71
N GLY A 497 14.38 -4.56 0.75
CA GLY A 497 14.94 -4.72 -0.60
C GLY A 497 15.91 -5.89 -0.73
N PHE A 498 16.20 -6.60 0.35
CA PHE A 498 17.06 -7.80 0.31
C PHE A 498 16.25 -9.05 -0.04
N PRO A 499 16.91 -10.09 -0.56
CA PRO A 499 16.29 -11.36 -0.92
C PRO A 499 15.47 -11.98 0.22
N SER A 500 14.38 -12.66 -0.13
CA SER A 500 13.53 -13.39 0.79
C SER A 500 13.06 -14.72 0.17
N LEU A 501 12.61 -15.65 1.00
CA LEU A 501 12.10 -16.95 0.56
C LEU A 501 10.59 -17.01 0.74
N SER A 502 9.90 -17.54 -0.25
CA SER A 502 8.51 -17.95 -0.16
C SER A 502 8.43 -19.45 -0.34
N VAL A 503 8.02 -20.17 0.70
CA VAL A 503 7.93 -21.64 0.71
C VAL A 503 6.49 -22.03 0.94
N LEU A 504 5.87 -22.73 -0.01
CA LEU A 504 4.50 -23.21 0.11
C LEU A 504 4.50 -24.73 0.15
N LEU A 505 3.98 -25.29 1.24
CA LEU A 505 3.92 -26.72 1.52
C LEU A 505 2.45 -27.13 1.68
N SER A 506 1.88 -27.80 0.69
CA SER A 506 0.46 -28.07 0.59
C SER A 506 0.13 -29.56 0.58
N THR A 507 -1.13 -29.87 0.92
CA THR A 507 -1.81 -31.14 0.67
C THR A 507 -3.05 -30.89 -0.19
N GLU A 508 -3.73 -31.93 -0.66
CA GLU A 508 -4.98 -31.76 -1.42
C GLU A 508 -6.10 -31.22 -0.54
N GLU A 509 -6.15 -31.57 0.75
CA GLU A 509 -7.13 -31.05 1.70
C GLU A 509 -7.07 -29.51 1.84
N ASP A 510 -5.90 -28.91 1.67
CA ASP A 510 -5.75 -27.44 1.76
C ASP A 510 -6.55 -26.71 0.68
N PHE A 511 -6.71 -27.32 -0.51
CA PHE A 511 -7.53 -26.75 -1.58
C PHE A 511 -9.02 -26.78 -1.24
N GLU A 512 -9.48 -27.83 -0.55
CA GLU A 512 -10.86 -27.91 -0.07
C GLU A 512 -11.12 -26.86 1.00
N VAL A 513 -10.18 -26.70 1.92
CA VAL A 513 -10.25 -25.64 2.96
C VAL A 513 -10.24 -24.25 2.33
N ALA A 514 -9.34 -23.99 1.38
CA ALA A 514 -9.27 -22.70 0.68
C ALA A 514 -10.58 -22.40 -0.08
N ALA A 515 -11.14 -23.41 -0.78
CA ALA A 515 -12.43 -23.28 -1.46
C ALA A 515 -13.58 -23.02 -0.48
N SER A 516 -13.57 -23.67 0.69
CA SER A 516 -14.59 -23.48 1.73
C SER A 516 -14.54 -22.08 2.36
N ILE A 517 -13.35 -21.55 2.58
CA ILE A 517 -13.13 -20.17 3.08
C ILE A 517 -13.57 -19.17 2.00
N ALA A 518 -13.22 -19.42 0.74
CA ALA A 518 -13.64 -18.61 -0.38
C ALA A 518 -15.17 -18.65 -0.59
N ASP A 519 -15.83 -19.75 -0.29
CA ASP A 519 -17.29 -19.95 -0.48
C ASP A 519 -18.10 -19.39 0.71
N GLU A 520 -17.73 -18.19 1.21
CA GLU A 520 -18.51 -17.48 2.22
C GLU A 520 -20.02 -17.55 1.88
N ARG A 521 -20.86 -17.94 2.81
CA ARG A 521 -22.28 -18.26 2.59
C ARG A 521 -23.02 -17.06 1.96
N LEU A 522 -23.13 -17.08 0.63
CA LEU A 522 -23.96 -16.11 -0.09
C LEU A 522 -25.44 -16.39 0.22
N ILE A 523 -26.16 -15.35 0.62
CA ILE A 523 -27.60 -15.46 0.85
C ILE A 523 -28.32 -15.98 -0.42
N THR A 524 -29.32 -16.87 -0.27
CA THR A 524 -30.10 -17.36 -1.42
C THR A 524 -30.95 -16.24 -2.03
N ALA A 525 -31.29 -16.32 -3.32
CA ALA A 525 -32.08 -15.29 -3.97
C ALA A 525 -33.49 -15.14 -3.35
N ALA A 526 -34.12 -16.26 -2.99
CA ALA A 526 -35.41 -16.26 -2.29
C ALA A 526 -35.31 -15.55 -0.92
N LEU A 527 -34.33 -15.88 -0.10
CA LEU A 527 -34.14 -15.25 1.19
C LEU A 527 -33.74 -13.76 1.06
N ALA A 528 -33.05 -13.40 -0.01
CA ALA A 528 -32.75 -12.02 -0.32
C ALA A 528 -34.02 -11.23 -0.66
N PHE A 529 -34.92 -11.83 -1.45
CA PHE A 529 -36.20 -11.21 -1.79
C PHE A 529 -37.11 -11.05 -0.58
N GLU A 530 -37.23 -12.08 0.27
CA GLU A 530 -38.01 -11.97 1.53
C GLU A 530 -37.56 -10.80 2.40
N ARG A 531 -36.24 -10.63 2.54
CA ARG A 531 -35.65 -9.53 3.34
C ARG A 531 -35.86 -8.17 2.68
N TRP A 532 -35.67 -8.10 1.36
CA TRP A 532 -35.94 -6.88 0.61
C TRP A 532 -37.41 -6.48 0.73
N SER A 533 -38.33 -7.40 0.51
CA SER A 533 -39.79 -7.15 0.63
C SER A 533 -40.15 -6.67 2.03
N ALA A 534 -39.59 -7.25 3.09
CA ALA A 534 -39.84 -6.81 4.47
C ALA A 534 -39.35 -5.38 4.73
N MET A 535 -38.23 -4.98 4.14
CA MET A 535 -37.72 -3.61 4.22
C MET A 535 -38.53 -2.63 3.37
N PHE A 536 -38.89 -3.04 2.14
CA PHE A 536 -39.56 -2.17 1.17
C PHE A 536 -41.06 -1.93 1.50
N LEU A 537 -41.78 -2.92 2.02
CA LEU A 537 -43.18 -2.78 2.45
C LEU A 537 -43.38 -1.69 3.52
N ASN A 538 -42.33 -1.39 4.27
CA ASN A 538 -42.35 -0.38 5.33
C ASN A 538 -41.52 0.83 4.98
N ALA A 539 -41.14 0.97 3.72
CA ALA A 539 -40.30 2.08 3.28
C ALA A 539 -41.15 3.36 3.10
N GLU A 540 -40.57 4.46 3.55
CA GLU A 540 -41.17 5.79 3.36
C GLU A 540 -40.83 6.31 1.98
N ARG A 541 -41.81 6.68 1.18
CA ARG A 541 -41.61 7.27 -0.14
C ARG A 541 -41.22 8.73 -0.01
N MET A 542 -39.99 9.09 -0.39
CA MET A 542 -39.44 10.46 -0.32
C MET A 542 -39.69 11.26 -1.59
N ALA A 543 -39.61 10.60 -2.76
CA ALA A 543 -39.84 11.18 -4.08
C ALA A 543 -40.25 10.08 -5.07
N ARG A 544 -40.39 10.41 -6.37
CA ARG A 544 -40.60 9.41 -7.41
C ARG A 544 -39.38 8.48 -7.42
N ASP A 545 -39.67 7.17 -7.25
CA ASP A 545 -38.65 6.07 -7.24
C ASP A 545 -37.58 6.16 -6.13
N VAL A 546 -37.73 7.08 -5.13
CA VAL A 546 -36.83 7.27 -4.01
C VAL A 546 -37.53 6.93 -2.71
N TYR A 547 -36.94 6.02 -1.94
CA TYR A 547 -37.51 5.46 -0.71
C TYR A 547 -36.50 5.51 0.44
N ARG A 548 -37.01 5.78 1.65
CA ARG A 548 -36.29 5.66 2.91
C ARG A 548 -36.56 4.29 3.50
N VAL A 549 -35.54 3.45 3.60
CA VAL A 549 -35.62 2.05 4.01
C VAL A 549 -35.05 1.87 5.40
N ASP A 550 -35.76 1.18 6.30
CA ASP A 550 -35.32 0.85 7.66
C ASP A 550 -34.52 -0.47 7.65
N LEU A 551 -33.23 -0.41 7.98
CA LEU A 551 -32.34 -1.55 8.00
C LEU A 551 -32.56 -2.50 9.18
N ASP A 552 -33.30 -2.10 10.20
CA ASP A 552 -33.63 -2.95 11.35
C ASP A 552 -34.87 -3.83 11.13
N ARG A 553 -35.48 -3.74 9.97
CA ARG A 553 -36.64 -4.57 9.64
C ARG A 553 -36.28 -6.05 9.52
N TYR A 554 -37.23 -6.89 9.97
CA TYR A 554 -37.08 -8.34 9.98
C TYR A 554 -38.00 -8.97 8.95
N ARG A 555 -37.58 -10.08 8.37
CA ARG A 555 -38.45 -10.98 7.64
C ARG A 555 -39.44 -11.64 8.59
N ALA A 556 -40.58 -12.11 8.08
CA ALA A 556 -41.56 -12.87 8.83
C ALA A 556 -40.91 -14.06 9.57
N LYS A 557 -41.31 -14.34 10.80
CA LYS A 557 -40.86 -15.44 11.67
C LYS A 557 -39.43 -15.25 12.29
N MET A 558 -38.84 -14.08 12.28
CA MET A 558 -37.63 -13.81 13.08
C MET A 558 -38.00 -12.93 14.28
N SER A 559 -37.54 -13.33 15.46
CA SER A 559 -37.63 -12.53 16.69
C SER A 559 -36.25 -12.00 17.04
N MET A 560 -36.20 -10.74 17.43
CA MET A 560 -35.07 -10.02 18.05
C MET A 560 -34.05 -9.30 17.16
N THR A 561 -33.76 -8.06 17.63
CA THR A 561 -32.72 -7.15 17.15
C THR A 561 -31.34 -7.76 17.29
N SER A 562 -30.64 -8.00 16.18
CA SER A 562 -29.22 -8.33 16.20
C SER A 562 -28.48 -7.54 15.14
N LYS A 563 -27.26 -7.10 15.46
CA LYS A 563 -26.34 -6.50 14.50
C LYS A 563 -26.18 -7.33 13.22
N LYS A 564 -26.26 -8.66 13.36
CA LYS A 564 -26.24 -9.57 12.22
C LYS A 564 -27.40 -9.32 11.26
N ASN A 565 -28.59 -8.91 11.75
CA ASN A 565 -29.75 -8.64 10.87
C ASN A 565 -29.52 -7.43 9.98
N ARG A 566 -29.09 -6.29 10.56
CA ARG A 566 -28.75 -5.07 9.79
C ARG A 566 -27.67 -5.36 8.76
N GLY A 567 -26.65 -6.11 9.16
CA GLY A 567 -25.59 -6.57 8.27
C GLY A 567 -26.09 -7.35 7.07
N TRP A 568 -26.98 -8.30 7.27
CA TRP A 568 -27.60 -9.04 6.15
C TRP A 568 -28.46 -8.16 5.25
N ASN A 569 -29.22 -7.22 5.81
CA ASN A 569 -30.06 -6.30 5.04
C ASN A 569 -29.21 -5.38 4.15
N LEU A 570 -28.11 -4.85 4.69
CA LEU A 570 -27.13 -4.09 3.89
C LEU A 570 -26.44 -4.94 2.81
N HIS A 571 -26.13 -6.21 3.12
CA HIS A 571 -25.56 -7.12 2.12
C HIS A 571 -26.49 -7.32 0.93
N ILE A 572 -27.79 -7.46 1.17
CA ILE A 572 -28.80 -7.57 0.12
C ILE A 572 -28.87 -6.31 -0.72
N LEU A 573 -28.92 -5.13 -0.07
CA LEU A 573 -28.91 -3.87 -0.80
C LEU A 573 -27.64 -3.72 -1.65
N GLY A 574 -26.49 -4.21 -1.18
CA GLY A 574 -25.26 -4.27 -1.96
C GLY A 574 -25.35 -5.19 -3.18
N LEU A 575 -25.97 -6.37 -3.05
CA LEU A 575 -26.22 -7.27 -4.19
C LEU A 575 -27.18 -6.64 -5.20
N MET A 576 -28.25 -6.00 -4.74
CA MET A 576 -29.22 -5.29 -5.59
C MET A 576 -28.56 -4.11 -6.32
N HIS A 577 -27.67 -3.38 -5.65
CA HIS A 577 -26.92 -2.29 -6.27
C HIS A 577 -25.98 -2.82 -7.36
N ARG A 578 -25.23 -3.92 -7.10
CA ARG A 578 -24.43 -4.61 -8.14
C ARG A 578 -25.29 -5.12 -9.31
N ALA A 579 -26.50 -5.58 -9.03
CA ALA A 579 -27.47 -6.00 -10.03
C ALA A 579 -28.09 -4.81 -10.79
N ARG A 580 -27.75 -3.56 -10.46
CA ARG A 580 -28.35 -2.32 -10.98
C ARG A 580 -29.87 -2.23 -10.78
N LEU A 581 -30.41 -2.93 -9.81
CA LEU A 581 -31.82 -2.84 -9.43
C LEU A 581 -32.11 -1.56 -8.66
N ILE A 582 -31.16 -1.09 -7.87
CA ILE A 582 -31.24 0.11 -7.02
C ILE A 582 -29.95 0.93 -7.06
N ASP A 583 -30.06 2.22 -6.75
CA ASP A 583 -28.94 3.07 -6.29
C ASP A 583 -29.13 3.40 -4.80
N LEU A 584 -28.00 3.61 -4.11
CA LEU A 584 -27.97 3.83 -2.66
C LEU A 584 -27.42 5.24 -2.35
N SER A 585 -28.11 5.99 -1.49
CA SER A 585 -27.67 7.27 -0.97
C SER A 585 -27.92 7.37 0.55
N LEU A 586 -27.30 8.37 1.20
CA LEU A 586 -27.59 8.65 2.61
C LEU A 586 -28.98 9.26 2.76
N SER A 587 -29.71 8.87 3.81
CA SER A 587 -30.97 9.51 4.12
C SER A 587 -30.73 10.98 4.54
N THR A 588 -31.43 11.90 3.91
CA THR A 588 -31.40 13.34 4.23
C THR A 588 -32.42 13.72 5.30
N ALA A 589 -32.75 12.82 6.23
CA ALA A 589 -33.72 13.14 7.28
C ALA A 589 -33.24 14.34 8.12
N PRO A 590 -34.14 15.31 8.46
CA PRO A 590 -33.81 16.35 9.40
C PRO A 590 -33.39 15.72 10.73
N ASN A 591 -32.44 16.38 11.40
CA ASN A 591 -31.92 15.99 12.70
C ASN A 591 -33.07 15.74 13.68
N GLU A 592 -33.44 14.48 13.90
CA GLU A 592 -34.03 14.12 15.16
C GLU A 592 -32.89 14.17 16.18
N THR A 593 -32.72 15.35 16.78
CA THR A 593 -31.90 15.55 17.97
C THR A 593 -32.64 14.89 19.13
N GLY A 594 -32.52 13.55 19.19
CA GLY A 594 -32.80 12.80 20.39
C GLY A 594 -31.51 12.73 21.22
N PRO A 595 -31.61 12.68 22.56
CA PRO A 595 -30.43 12.47 23.37
C PRO A 595 -29.74 11.15 22.95
N ASP A 596 -28.40 11.17 23.00
CA ASP A 596 -27.54 10.05 22.70
C ASP A 596 -28.12 8.74 23.25
N VAL A 597 -28.65 7.90 22.38
CA VAL A 597 -29.13 6.59 22.78
C VAL A 597 -27.89 5.71 22.95
N TRP A 598 -27.51 5.51 24.19
CA TRP A 598 -26.46 4.57 24.58
C TRP A 598 -26.83 3.15 24.12
N ASP A 599 -26.01 2.51 23.27
CA ASP A 599 -26.13 1.10 22.93
C ASP A 599 -25.30 0.27 23.94
N PRO A 600 -25.94 -0.36 24.94
CA PRO A 600 -25.22 -1.08 25.98
C PRO A 600 -24.50 -2.34 25.47
N ALA A 601 -24.83 -2.84 24.28
CA ALA A 601 -24.20 -4.01 23.68
C ALA A 601 -22.89 -3.65 22.94
N LEU A 602 -22.66 -2.35 22.70
CA LEU A 602 -21.49 -1.84 21.97
C LEU A 602 -20.56 -0.98 22.84
N GLY A 603 -21.05 -0.49 23.98
CA GLY A 603 -20.31 0.51 24.77
C GLY A 603 -20.09 1.83 24.03
N ILE A 604 -20.89 2.15 22.99
CA ILE A 604 -20.79 3.39 22.18
C ILE A 604 -22.17 4.01 21.98
N PRO A 605 -22.30 5.33 21.82
CA PRO A 605 -23.55 5.98 21.45
C PRO A 605 -23.99 5.48 20.08
N GLY A 606 -25.18 4.89 19.99
CA GLY A 606 -25.83 4.53 18.74
C GLY A 606 -26.26 5.79 18.01
N GLN A 607 -25.75 6.04 16.80
CA GLN A 607 -26.21 7.17 16.00
C GLN A 607 -27.49 6.79 15.22
N PRO A 608 -28.52 7.66 15.22
CA PRO A 608 -29.75 7.43 14.45
C PRO A 608 -29.57 7.31 12.94
N GLY A 609 -28.45 7.84 12.40
CA GLY A 609 -28.19 7.90 10.96
C GLY A 609 -27.92 6.55 10.28
N ASP A 610 -27.51 5.51 11.02
CA ASP A 610 -27.13 4.20 10.44
C ASP A 610 -28.33 3.25 10.25
N ARG A 611 -29.50 3.58 10.78
CA ARG A 611 -30.70 2.76 10.69
C ARG A 611 -31.39 2.89 9.34
N PHE A 612 -31.36 4.06 8.75
CA PHE A 612 -32.09 4.37 7.53
C PHE A 612 -31.17 4.61 6.34
N VAL A 613 -31.53 4.03 5.19
CA VAL A 613 -30.85 4.20 3.91
C VAL A 613 -31.85 4.72 2.88
N GLN A 614 -31.42 5.66 2.07
CA GLN A 614 -32.21 6.09 0.92
C GLN A 614 -31.88 5.22 -0.28
N VAL A 615 -32.90 4.61 -0.85
CA VAL A 615 -32.83 3.70 -1.99
C VAL A 615 -33.57 4.34 -3.15
N THR A 616 -32.90 4.46 -4.28
CA THR A 616 -33.53 4.84 -5.55
C THR A 616 -33.75 3.57 -6.36
N LEU A 617 -35.01 3.27 -6.73
CA LEU A 617 -35.31 2.17 -7.64
C LEU A 617 -34.87 2.54 -9.05
N LEU A 618 -33.97 1.74 -9.66
CA LEU A 618 -33.53 1.91 -11.04
C LEU A 618 -34.40 1.10 -12.00
N GLU A 619 -34.91 -0.05 -11.54
CA GLU A 619 -35.72 -0.95 -12.33
C GLU A 619 -36.92 -1.48 -11.52
N ALA A 620 -38.08 -1.65 -12.17
CA ALA A 620 -39.26 -2.24 -11.58
C ALA A 620 -39.07 -3.71 -11.19
N ALA A 621 -38.09 -4.39 -11.77
CA ALA A 621 -37.64 -5.74 -11.44
C ALA A 621 -37.27 -5.91 -9.97
N ALA A 622 -36.85 -4.83 -9.27
CA ALA A 622 -36.50 -4.86 -7.86
C ALA A 622 -37.63 -5.40 -6.96
N ASN A 623 -38.91 -5.19 -7.34
CA ASN A 623 -40.10 -5.58 -6.58
C ASN A 623 -40.84 -6.78 -7.17
N ARG A 624 -40.34 -7.43 -8.21
CA ARG A 624 -40.89 -8.63 -8.81
C ARG A 624 -40.01 -9.83 -8.52
N GLU A 625 -40.55 -10.80 -7.77
CA GLU A 625 -39.76 -11.90 -7.21
C GLU A 625 -38.96 -12.69 -8.27
N GLU A 626 -39.57 -13.00 -9.41
CA GLU A 626 -38.88 -13.77 -10.46
C GLU A 626 -37.73 -12.99 -11.06
N GLU A 627 -37.98 -11.75 -11.49
CA GLU A 627 -36.97 -10.85 -12.10
C GLU A 627 -35.84 -10.50 -11.11
N PHE A 628 -36.20 -10.18 -9.85
CA PHE A 628 -35.26 -9.98 -8.77
C PHE A 628 -34.39 -11.22 -8.56
N SER A 629 -35.03 -12.40 -8.46
CA SER A 629 -34.31 -13.64 -8.21
C SER A 629 -33.34 -14.00 -9.34
N GLU A 630 -33.73 -13.73 -10.58
CA GLU A 630 -32.87 -13.95 -11.76
C GLU A 630 -31.64 -13.05 -11.70
N GLN A 631 -31.80 -11.75 -11.48
CA GLN A 631 -30.68 -10.79 -11.39
C GLN A 631 -29.76 -11.11 -10.21
N ILE A 632 -30.31 -11.44 -9.04
CA ILE A 632 -29.50 -11.82 -7.87
C ILE A 632 -28.79 -13.16 -8.11
N LYS A 633 -29.41 -14.15 -8.76
CA LYS A 633 -28.73 -15.41 -9.13
C LYS A 633 -27.57 -15.16 -10.08
N ARG A 634 -27.71 -14.23 -11.04
CA ARG A 634 -26.65 -13.84 -11.97
C ARG A 634 -25.46 -13.26 -11.22
N VAL A 635 -25.69 -12.23 -10.38
CA VAL A 635 -24.62 -11.60 -9.58
C VAL A 635 -23.93 -12.61 -8.65
N ARG A 636 -24.72 -13.49 -8.00
CA ARG A 636 -24.15 -14.58 -7.18
C ARG A 636 -23.32 -15.56 -8.00
N GLY A 637 -23.77 -15.88 -9.21
CA GLY A 637 -23.03 -16.72 -10.16
C GLY A 637 -21.68 -16.12 -10.53
N ASP A 638 -21.66 -14.81 -10.79
CA ASP A 638 -20.43 -14.08 -11.10
C ASP A 638 -19.44 -14.11 -9.91
N ILE A 639 -19.92 -13.83 -8.70
CA ILE A 639 -19.10 -13.90 -7.48
C ILE A 639 -18.54 -15.31 -7.27
N LYS A 640 -19.35 -16.35 -7.46
CA LYS A 640 -18.90 -17.75 -7.33
C LYS A 640 -17.85 -18.12 -8.40
N ARG A 641 -18.06 -17.68 -9.65
CA ARG A 641 -17.06 -17.91 -10.72
C ARG A 641 -15.73 -17.25 -10.39
N ALA A 642 -15.73 -15.98 -10.01
CA ALA A 642 -14.52 -15.26 -9.64
C ALA A 642 -13.75 -15.97 -8.49
N ARG A 643 -14.48 -16.46 -7.48
CA ARG A 643 -13.87 -17.21 -6.37
C ARG A 643 -13.26 -18.54 -6.80
N ARG A 644 -13.94 -19.29 -7.66
CA ARG A 644 -13.38 -20.54 -8.23
C ARG A 644 -12.14 -20.26 -9.06
N GLN A 645 -12.18 -19.26 -9.91
CA GLN A 645 -11.02 -18.83 -10.70
C GLN A 645 -9.84 -18.43 -9.81
N ALA A 646 -10.08 -17.84 -8.66
CA ALA A 646 -9.02 -17.51 -7.71
C ALA A 646 -8.32 -18.76 -7.13
N VAL A 647 -9.10 -19.80 -6.77
CA VAL A 647 -8.56 -21.09 -6.30
C VAL A 647 -7.87 -21.85 -7.45
N ASP A 648 -8.45 -21.84 -8.66
CA ASP A 648 -7.86 -22.45 -9.84
C ASP A 648 -6.54 -21.77 -10.21
N GLY A 649 -6.45 -20.45 -10.05
CA GLY A 649 -5.19 -19.70 -10.18
C GLY A 649 -4.11 -20.20 -9.21
N MET A 650 -4.48 -20.55 -7.97
CA MET A 650 -3.55 -21.18 -7.02
C MET A 650 -3.12 -22.58 -7.48
N ARG A 651 -4.01 -23.40 -8.02
CA ARG A 651 -3.65 -24.71 -8.61
C ARG A 651 -2.66 -24.57 -9.77
N GLN A 652 -2.91 -23.59 -10.65
CA GLN A 652 -2.00 -23.27 -11.74
C GLN A 652 -0.62 -22.84 -11.24
N LEU A 653 -0.58 -21.97 -10.24
CA LEU A 653 0.66 -21.48 -9.63
C LEU A 653 1.45 -22.62 -8.98
N LEU A 654 0.77 -23.53 -8.27
CA LEU A 654 1.36 -24.67 -7.58
C LEU A 654 1.78 -25.83 -8.51
N SER A 655 1.23 -25.90 -9.72
CA SER A 655 1.58 -26.95 -10.70
C SER A 655 3.05 -26.95 -11.09
N GLY A 656 3.77 -25.85 -10.91
CA GLY A 656 5.16 -25.69 -11.33
C GLY A 656 5.35 -25.67 -12.86
N GLN A 657 4.27 -25.71 -13.64
CA GLN A 657 4.34 -25.73 -15.12
C GLN A 657 4.61 -24.33 -15.69
N HIS A 658 4.27 -23.28 -14.96
CA HIS A 658 4.44 -21.90 -15.37
C HIS A 658 5.35 -21.14 -14.41
N CYS A 659 6.05 -20.13 -14.93
CA CYS A 659 6.81 -19.21 -14.07
C CYS A 659 5.85 -18.44 -13.15
N VAL A 660 6.11 -18.48 -11.84
CA VAL A 660 5.29 -17.77 -10.84
C VAL A 660 5.17 -16.28 -11.18
N GLY A 661 6.27 -15.63 -11.58
CA GLY A 661 6.22 -14.22 -12.00
C GLY A 661 5.35 -14.00 -13.25
N ARG A 662 5.25 -14.98 -14.18
CA ARG A 662 4.33 -14.91 -15.33
C ARG A 662 2.88 -15.00 -14.87
N VAL A 663 2.54 -15.99 -14.05
CA VAL A 663 1.17 -16.16 -13.53
C VAL A 663 0.73 -14.90 -12.76
N LEU A 664 1.62 -14.32 -11.93
CA LEU A 664 1.32 -13.09 -11.20
C LEU A 664 1.17 -11.88 -12.12
N ALA A 665 2.04 -11.74 -13.13
CA ALA A 665 1.95 -10.65 -14.09
C ALA A 665 0.63 -10.71 -14.89
N ASP A 666 0.25 -11.89 -15.36
CA ASP A 666 -0.99 -12.10 -16.12
C ASP A 666 -2.22 -11.86 -15.22
N TYR A 667 -2.15 -12.26 -13.93
CA TYR A 667 -3.24 -12.08 -12.96
C TYR A 667 -3.53 -10.60 -12.65
N TYR A 668 -2.48 -9.75 -12.58
CA TYR A 668 -2.62 -8.34 -12.27
C TYR A 668 -2.62 -7.42 -13.49
N SER A 669 -2.38 -7.95 -14.69
CA SER A 669 -2.52 -7.17 -15.91
C SER A 669 -4.00 -6.98 -16.25
N THR A 670 -4.34 -5.77 -16.66
CA THR A 670 -5.69 -5.38 -17.07
C THR A 670 -5.62 -4.65 -18.42
N ASP A 671 -6.75 -4.33 -19.01
CA ASP A 671 -6.79 -3.53 -20.25
C ASP A 671 -6.11 -2.16 -20.11
N GLU A 672 -6.06 -1.64 -18.88
CA GLU A 672 -5.49 -0.32 -18.57
C GLU A 672 -4.05 -0.41 -18.02
N VAL A 673 -3.62 -1.58 -17.52
CA VAL A 673 -2.37 -1.75 -16.78
C VAL A 673 -1.67 -3.02 -17.21
N ALA A 674 -0.48 -2.90 -17.81
CA ALA A 674 0.39 -4.02 -18.12
C ALA A 674 1.42 -4.22 -16.99
N ILE A 675 1.51 -5.42 -16.45
CA ILE A 675 2.49 -5.78 -15.42
C ILE A 675 3.65 -6.56 -16.06
N GLY A 676 4.87 -6.06 -15.87
CA GLY A 676 6.07 -6.74 -16.34
C GLY A 676 6.40 -7.99 -15.52
N VAL A 677 6.85 -9.05 -16.20
CA VAL A 677 7.22 -10.32 -15.54
C VAL A 677 8.50 -10.13 -14.74
N THR A 678 8.39 -10.33 -13.43
CA THR A 678 9.53 -10.34 -12.50
C THR A 678 9.52 -11.64 -11.71
N CYS A 679 10.63 -12.33 -11.65
CA CYS A 679 10.82 -13.57 -10.90
C CYS A 679 12.29 -13.76 -10.53
N ARG A 680 12.60 -13.84 -9.23
CA ARG A 680 13.95 -14.11 -8.73
C ARG A 680 14.32 -15.57 -8.89
N GLY A 681 13.35 -16.48 -8.86
CA GLY A 681 13.49 -17.92 -9.01
C GLY A 681 12.23 -18.62 -8.56
N CYS A 682 11.78 -19.58 -9.34
CA CYS A 682 10.64 -20.44 -9.02
C CYS A 682 10.90 -21.84 -9.55
N PRO A 683 10.08 -22.87 -9.22
CA PRO A 683 10.29 -24.23 -9.70
C PRO A 683 10.49 -24.30 -11.21
N ARG A 684 9.65 -23.62 -11.98
CA ARG A 684 9.75 -23.62 -13.46
C ARG A 684 11.04 -22.96 -13.95
N CYS A 685 11.40 -21.81 -13.44
CA CYS A 685 12.63 -21.12 -13.87
C CYS A 685 13.87 -21.94 -13.55
N ARG A 686 13.92 -22.67 -12.42
CA ARG A 686 15.03 -23.54 -12.06
C ARG A 686 15.13 -24.80 -12.95
N GLN A 687 14.00 -25.29 -13.50
CA GLN A 687 13.99 -26.37 -14.48
C GLN A 687 14.47 -25.95 -15.86
N GLU A 688 14.19 -24.69 -16.25
CA GLU A 688 14.58 -24.13 -17.55
C GLU A 688 16.04 -23.66 -17.59
N GLU A 689 16.72 -23.62 -16.46
CA GLU A 689 18.09 -23.14 -16.39
C GLU A 689 19.05 -24.01 -17.20
N LYS A 690 19.76 -23.36 -18.12
CA LYS A 690 20.74 -24.01 -18.99
C LYS A 690 22.19 -23.76 -18.56
N ARG A 691 22.46 -22.79 -17.67
CA ARG A 691 23.82 -22.44 -17.23
C ARG A 691 23.82 -21.93 -15.78
N PRO A 692 24.72 -22.43 -14.89
CA PRO A 692 24.96 -21.84 -13.58
C PRO A 692 25.41 -20.38 -13.75
N GLY A 693 24.73 -19.43 -13.11
CA GLY A 693 25.07 -18.01 -13.13
C GLY A 693 24.34 -17.16 -14.18
N ASP A 694 23.68 -17.74 -15.19
CA ASP A 694 22.73 -17.01 -16.02
C ASP A 694 21.45 -16.77 -15.22
N ALA A 695 21.17 -15.50 -15.00
CA ALA A 695 20.15 -15.06 -14.08
C ALA A 695 18.82 -15.82 -14.27
N PHE A 696 18.41 -16.55 -13.25
CA PHE A 696 17.00 -16.87 -13.03
C PHE A 696 16.12 -15.63 -13.04
N TYR A 697 16.76 -14.49 -12.86
CA TYR A 697 16.12 -13.24 -12.61
C TYR A 697 15.51 -12.68 -13.88
N ARG A 698 14.19 -12.72 -13.91
CA ARG A 698 13.42 -11.87 -14.81
C ARG A 698 13.08 -10.59 -14.06
N LEU A 699 13.72 -9.50 -14.40
CA LEU A 699 13.44 -8.18 -13.84
C LEU A 699 12.79 -7.32 -14.92
N ALA A 700 11.54 -6.94 -14.69
CA ALA A 700 10.85 -6.01 -15.57
C ALA A 700 11.43 -4.59 -15.42
N ALA A 701 11.38 -3.82 -16.50
CA ALA A 701 11.69 -2.40 -16.45
C ALA A 701 10.77 -1.67 -15.45
N GLU A 702 11.30 -0.65 -14.82
CA GLU A 702 10.51 0.17 -13.89
C GLU A 702 9.38 0.87 -14.64
N PRO A 703 8.12 0.77 -14.15
CA PRO A 703 7.00 1.44 -14.79
C PRO A 703 7.11 2.97 -14.68
N SER A 704 6.89 3.65 -15.80
CA SER A 704 6.79 5.11 -15.85
C SER A 704 5.41 5.48 -16.43
N PRO A 705 4.35 5.49 -15.61
CA PRO A 705 3.01 5.79 -16.08
C PRO A 705 2.88 7.23 -16.55
N PHE A 706 2.10 7.44 -17.61
CA PHE A 706 1.73 8.77 -18.05
C PHE A 706 0.78 9.44 -17.08
N LEU A 707 0.91 10.76 -16.95
CA LEU A 707 -0.04 11.53 -16.14
C LEU A 707 -1.39 11.64 -16.87
N PRO A 708 -2.50 11.58 -16.13
CA PRO A 708 -3.82 11.75 -16.72
C PRO A 708 -3.95 13.11 -17.38
N ALA A 709 -4.55 13.14 -18.57
CA ALA A 709 -4.93 14.39 -19.21
C ALA A 709 -5.99 15.12 -18.35
N PRO A 710 -5.93 16.46 -18.24
CA PRO A 710 -6.97 17.24 -17.58
C PRO A 710 -8.32 16.99 -18.27
N THR A 711 -9.38 16.79 -17.48
CA THR A 711 -10.75 16.60 -18.04
C THR A 711 -11.42 17.90 -18.44
N ARG A 712 -11.07 18.99 -17.77
CA ARG A 712 -11.49 20.33 -18.17
C ARG A 712 -10.34 21.00 -18.92
N GLN A 713 -10.64 21.52 -20.10
CA GLN A 713 -9.85 22.63 -20.65
C GLN A 713 -9.81 23.69 -19.55
N VAL A 714 -8.60 24.10 -19.18
CA VAL A 714 -8.33 25.02 -18.09
C VAL A 714 -9.31 26.21 -18.16
N GLY A 715 -10.41 26.15 -17.42
CA GLY A 715 -11.43 27.20 -17.37
C GLY A 715 -10.94 28.50 -16.72
N SER A 716 -9.67 28.53 -16.35
CA SER A 716 -8.96 29.66 -15.75
C SER A 716 -7.57 29.81 -16.32
N ASP A 717 -7.40 29.63 -17.65
CA ASP A 717 -6.14 30.03 -18.30
C ASP A 717 -5.91 31.53 -18.03
N PRO A 718 -4.95 31.89 -17.16
CA PRO A 718 -4.80 33.27 -16.71
C PRO A 718 -4.37 34.23 -17.83
N LEU A 719 -3.82 33.71 -18.93
CA LEU A 719 -3.35 34.49 -20.08
C LEU A 719 -4.12 34.18 -21.39
N VAL A 720 -5.31 33.57 -21.29
CA VAL A 720 -6.15 33.22 -22.43
C VAL A 720 -6.44 34.44 -23.33
N ARG A 721 -6.52 35.63 -22.75
CA ARG A 721 -6.70 36.86 -23.50
C ARG A 721 -5.59 37.10 -24.51
N PHE A 722 -4.34 36.79 -24.15
CA PHE A 722 -3.19 36.92 -25.05
C PHE A 722 -3.03 35.69 -25.94
N ARG A 723 -3.24 34.51 -25.40
CA ARG A 723 -3.06 33.24 -26.14
C ARG A 723 -4.18 32.98 -27.16
N GLY A 724 -5.39 33.39 -26.84
CA GLY A 724 -6.56 33.07 -27.64
C GLY A 724 -6.78 31.55 -27.75
N ARG A 725 -6.94 31.06 -28.99
CA ARG A 725 -7.10 29.62 -29.30
C ARG A 725 -5.78 28.92 -29.65
N ALA A 726 -4.65 29.66 -29.68
CA ALA A 726 -3.35 29.04 -29.94
C ALA A 726 -2.92 28.12 -28.80
N ASN A 727 -2.20 27.07 -29.12
CA ASN A 727 -1.61 26.16 -28.10
C ASN A 727 -0.32 26.70 -27.48
N CYS A 728 0.35 27.66 -28.12
CA CYS A 728 1.57 28.28 -27.60
C CYS A 728 1.38 29.79 -27.41
N LEU A 729 1.78 30.32 -26.26
CA LEU A 729 1.96 31.74 -26.02
C LEU A 729 3.44 32.03 -25.79
N SER A 730 4.03 32.82 -26.64
CA SER A 730 5.39 33.34 -26.50
C SER A 730 5.39 34.56 -25.57
N ILE A 731 6.17 34.49 -24.47
CA ILE A 731 6.34 35.57 -23.49
C ILE A 731 7.82 35.97 -23.50
N THR A 732 8.15 37.20 -23.85
CA THR A 732 9.52 37.58 -24.13
C THR A 732 10.05 38.65 -23.19
N TRP A 733 11.35 38.60 -22.89
CA TRP A 733 12.12 39.65 -22.21
C TRP A 733 13.21 40.18 -23.11
N GLY A 734 13.66 41.43 -22.81
CA GLY A 734 14.68 42.11 -23.59
C GLY A 734 16.11 41.86 -23.14
N ASP A 735 16.32 41.81 -21.83
CA ASP A 735 17.65 41.67 -21.23
C ASP A 735 17.67 40.80 -19.98
N GLU A 736 18.85 40.48 -19.46
CA GLU A 736 19.04 39.64 -18.29
C GLU A 736 18.50 40.28 -17.00
N ALA A 737 18.52 41.61 -16.87
CA ALA A 737 18.01 42.29 -15.68
C ALA A 737 16.50 42.15 -15.61
N ASP A 738 15.79 42.22 -16.73
CA ASP A 738 14.36 41.97 -16.83
C ASP A 738 14.02 40.51 -16.51
N PHE A 739 14.81 39.56 -17.02
CA PHE A 739 14.69 38.14 -16.65
C PHE A 739 14.77 37.93 -15.15
N ARG A 740 15.85 38.38 -14.51
CA ARG A 740 16.10 38.17 -13.07
C ARG A 740 15.00 38.79 -12.19
N ARG A 741 14.49 39.96 -12.55
CA ARG A 741 13.48 40.69 -11.78
C ARG A 741 12.06 40.19 -12.00
N SER A 742 11.72 39.87 -13.23
CA SER A 742 10.32 39.75 -13.66
C SER A 742 9.86 38.31 -13.86
N VAL A 743 10.74 37.38 -14.29
CA VAL A 743 10.39 35.97 -14.48
C VAL A 743 9.92 35.30 -13.19
N PRO A 744 10.59 35.44 -12.02
CA PRO A 744 10.10 34.85 -10.78
C PRO A 744 8.72 35.34 -10.38
N ARG A 745 8.42 36.63 -10.60
CA ARG A 745 7.13 37.25 -10.31
C ARG A 745 6.02 36.72 -11.21
N LEU A 746 6.32 36.56 -12.51
CA LEU A 746 5.37 35.99 -13.46
C LEU A 746 5.07 34.53 -13.15
N LEU A 747 6.11 33.73 -12.87
CA LEU A 747 5.94 32.33 -12.51
C LEU A 747 5.08 32.20 -11.24
N ASN A 748 5.34 32.99 -10.21
CA ASN A 748 4.52 32.97 -8.99
C ASN A 748 3.05 33.31 -9.28
N ALA A 749 2.80 34.32 -10.11
CA ALA A 749 1.45 34.70 -10.49
C ALA A 749 0.72 33.60 -11.30
N LEU A 750 1.41 32.91 -12.19
CA LEU A 750 0.85 31.81 -13.01
C LEU A 750 0.60 30.56 -12.15
N VAL A 751 1.56 30.19 -11.31
CA VAL A 751 1.44 29.03 -10.42
C VAL A 751 0.26 29.17 -9.46
N ARG A 752 0.11 30.33 -8.82
CA ARG A 752 -1.03 30.62 -7.93
C ARG A 752 -2.38 30.57 -8.63
N ARG A 753 -2.41 30.72 -9.95
CA ARG A 753 -3.61 30.65 -10.79
C ARG A 753 -3.82 29.27 -11.42
N GLY A 754 -3.13 28.23 -10.92
CA GLY A 754 -3.37 26.84 -11.30
C GLY A 754 -2.52 26.33 -12.45
N MET A 755 -1.34 26.92 -12.69
CA MET A 755 -0.35 26.42 -13.66
C MET A 755 0.91 25.89 -12.92
N PRO A 756 0.86 24.73 -12.29
CA PRO A 756 1.89 24.29 -11.37
C PRO A 756 3.09 23.60 -12.04
N VAL A 757 3.04 23.32 -13.35
CA VAL A 757 4.10 22.58 -14.07
C VAL A 757 5.05 23.55 -14.72
N VAL A 758 6.30 23.59 -14.27
CA VAL A 758 7.34 24.49 -14.76
C VAL A 758 8.60 23.66 -15.13
N GLY A 759 9.11 23.86 -16.32
CA GLY A 759 10.31 23.20 -16.85
C GLY A 759 11.25 24.19 -17.56
N GLY A 760 12.28 23.62 -18.18
CA GLY A 760 13.26 24.34 -18.96
C GLY A 760 14.48 24.83 -18.14
N PRO A 761 15.58 25.19 -18.81
CA PRO A 761 16.86 25.47 -18.16
C PRO A 761 16.88 26.72 -17.28
N GLY A 762 15.92 27.65 -17.47
CA GLY A 762 15.74 28.83 -16.62
C GLY A 762 15.00 28.52 -15.31
N ALA A 763 14.36 27.37 -15.21
CA ALA A 763 13.69 26.89 -14.00
C ALA A 763 14.68 26.20 -13.05
N THR A 764 15.60 26.95 -12.48
CA THR A 764 16.62 26.36 -11.60
C THR A 764 16.03 25.81 -10.29
N PRO A 765 16.65 24.77 -9.68
CA PRO A 765 16.16 24.22 -8.40
C PRO A 765 16.01 25.25 -7.29
N GLY A 766 16.91 26.25 -7.23
CA GLY A 766 16.82 27.36 -6.27
C GLY A 766 15.59 28.25 -6.48
N LEU A 767 15.32 28.60 -7.75
CA LEU A 767 14.11 29.38 -8.13
C LEU A 767 12.85 28.58 -7.80
N MET A 768 12.83 27.27 -8.14
CA MET A 768 11.66 26.42 -7.90
C MET A 768 11.37 26.24 -6.42
N ALA A 769 12.40 26.10 -5.58
CA ALA A 769 12.26 26.04 -4.13
C ALA A 769 11.72 27.36 -3.53
N ALA A 770 12.14 28.53 -4.05
CA ALA A 770 11.61 29.83 -3.67
C ALA A 770 10.13 29.98 -4.10
N LEU A 771 9.81 29.61 -5.34
CA LEU A 771 8.43 29.63 -5.84
C LEU A 771 7.48 28.74 -5.02
N GLN A 772 7.93 27.56 -4.58
CA GLN A 772 7.08 26.70 -3.76
C GLN A 772 6.74 27.37 -2.41
N ARG A 773 7.70 28.04 -1.77
CA ARG A 773 7.40 28.78 -0.53
C ARG A 773 6.39 29.89 -0.76
N ASP A 774 6.48 30.58 -1.89
CA ASP A 774 5.60 31.70 -2.22
C ASP A 774 4.24 31.24 -2.79
N ALA A 775 4.19 30.09 -3.46
CA ALA A 775 2.96 29.52 -4.05
C ALA A 775 1.96 29.00 -3.00
N GLY A 776 2.40 28.83 -1.74
CA GLY A 776 1.54 28.42 -0.65
C GLY A 776 1.00 26.99 -0.82
N GLU A 777 -0.32 26.84 -1.01
CA GLU A 777 -0.98 25.51 -1.10
C GLU A 777 -0.80 24.80 -2.44
N VAL A 778 -0.32 25.48 -3.48
CA VAL A 778 -0.22 24.88 -4.82
C VAL A 778 1.00 23.97 -4.91
N PRO A 779 0.84 22.66 -5.19
CA PRO A 779 1.96 21.77 -5.38
C PRO A 779 2.72 22.10 -6.67
N LEU A 780 3.92 22.65 -6.57
CA LEU A 780 4.75 22.99 -7.71
C LEU A 780 5.52 21.78 -8.22
N ILE A 781 5.42 21.53 -9.53
CA ILE A 781 6.10 20.44 -10.23
C ILE A 781 7.24 21.02 -11.06
N HIS A 782 8.43 20.46 -10.91
CA HIS A 782 9.62 20.84 -11.66
C HIS A 782 9.96 19.79 -12.71
N ASP A 783 9.67 20.08 -13.98
CA ASP A 783 10.01 19.21 -15.10
C ASP A 783 11.47 19.39 -15.51
N GLN A 784 12.39 18.74 -14.77
CA GLN A 784 13.85 18.89 -14.95
C GLN A 784 14.39 18.12 -16.16
N ASP A 785 13.71 17.05 -16.56
CA ASP A 785 14.13 16.12 -17.60
C ASP A 785 13.25 16.19 -18.85
N ASP A 786 12.43 17.23 -18.96
CA ASP A 786 11.46 17.46 -20.05
C ASP A 786 10.49 16.26 -20.25
N ASP A 787 10.29 15.42 -19.23
CA ASP A 787 9.41 14.25 -19.28
C ASP A 787 7.95 14.69 -19.46
N LEU A 788 7.52 15.68 -18.70
CA LEU A 788 6.16 16.24 -18.81
C LEU A 788 6.01 17.10 -20.07
N LEU A 789 7.05 17.79 -20.48
CA LEU A 789 7.04 18.53 -21.75
C LEU A 789 6.69 17.61 -22.93
N ARG A 790 7.18 16.37 -22.92
CA ARG A 790 6.92 15.35 -23.94
C ARG A 790 5.60 14.59 -23.77
N SER A 791 5.17 14.36 -22.54
CA SER A 791 4.13 13.34 -22.24
C SER A 791 2.85 13.88 -21.60
N TYR A 792 2.88 15.07 -20.98
CA TYR A 792 1.73 15.60 -20.26
C TYR A 792 0.85 16.49 -21.15
N ALA A 793 -0.42 16.11 -21.29
CA ALA A 793 -1.38 16.84 -22.13
C ALA A 793 -1.91 18.15 -21.50
N GLY A 794 -1.59 18.43 -20.23
CA GLY A 794 -1.98 19.68 -19.58
C GLY A 794 -1.03 20.86 -19.87
N PRO A 795 -1.35 22.08 -19.40
CA PRO A 795 -0.53 23.26 -19.63
C PRO A 795 0.82 23.18 -18.92
N ILE A 796 1.88 23.58 -19.62
CA ILE A 796 3.25 23.66 -19.09
C ILE A 796 3.82 25.06 -19.29
N ILE A 797 4.59 25.54 -18.33
CA ILE A 797 5.43 26.73 -18.45
C ILE A 797 6.86 26.28 -18.73
N TRP A 798 7.42 26.61 -19.88
CA TRP A 798 8.81 26.36 -20.19
C TRP A 798 9.61 27.65 -20.14
N VAL A 799 10.74 27.64 -19.42
CA VAL A 799 11.54 28.85 -19.16
C VAL A 799 12.95 28.67 -19.74
N GLY A 800 13.28 29.47 -20.74
CA GLY A 800 14.64 29.59 -21.26
C GLY A 800 15.58 30.33 -20.31
N THR A 801 16.88 30.28 -20.58
CA THR A 801 17.89 31.13 -19.96
C THR A 801 18.05 32.43 -20.76
N PRO A 802 18.71 33.48 -20.21
CA PRO A 802 19.07 34.68 -20.96
C PRO A 802 19.85 34.38 -22.25
N ASP A 803 20.63 33.29 -22.27
CA ASP A 803 21.43 32.85 -23.41
C ASP A 803 20.70 31.92 -24.38
N THR A 804 19.41 31.70 -24.20
CA THR A 804 18.61 30.80 -25.05
C THR A 804 18.44 31.43 -26.44
N TRP A 805 19.35 31.10 -27.39
CA TRP A 805 19.30 31.60 -28.75
C TRP A 805 18.51 30.68 -29.68
N ARG A 806 18.27 29.43 -29.34
CA ARG A 806 17.48 28.44 -30.10
C ARG A 806 16.63 27.57 -29.18
N LEU A 807 15.42 27.23 -29.64
CA LEU A 807 14.52 26.34 -28.91
C LEU A 807 14.97 24.88 -29.04
N PRO A 808 14.94 24.10 -27.95
CA PRO A 808 15.16 22.66 -28.00
C PRO A 808 14.13 21.93 -28.85
N ARG A 809 14.50 20.76 -29.36
CA ARG A 809 13.63 19.93 -30.23
C ARG A 809 12.29 19.61 -29.55
N ASP A 810 12.32 19.17 -28.30
CA ASP A 810 11.11 18.79 -27.56
C ASP A 810 10.13 19.96 -27.40
N VAL A 811 10.63 21.19 -27.20
CA VAL A 811 9.83 22.40 -27.18
C VAL A 811 9.19 22.66 -28.55
N VAL A 812 9.94 22.49 -29.63
CA VAL A 812 9.44 22.67 -30.99
C VAL A 812 8.35 21.65 -31.34
N GLU A 813 8.54 20.40 -30.92
CA GLU A 813 7.55 19.33 -31.09
C GLU A 813 6.27 19.64 -30.28
N ARG A 814 6.39 20.15 -29.08
CA ARG A 814 5.23 20.56 -28.27
C ARG A 814 4.50 21.78 -28.85
N ILE A 815 5.22 22.75 -29.38
CA ILE A 815 4.59 23.90 -30.07
C ILE A 815 3.74 23.42 -31.28
N ARG A 816 4.17 22.34 -31.95
CA ARG A 816 3.47 21.74 -33.10
C ARG A 816 2.35 20.77 -32.68
N SER A 817 2.28 20.37 -31.43
CA SER A 817 1.19 19.56 -30.88
C SER A 817 -0.04 20.42 -30.55
N ALA A 818 -1.12 19.76 -30.10
CA ALA A 818 -2.31 20.48 -29.60
C ALA A 818 -2.17 20.89 -28.12
N ASP A 819 -1.09 20.49 -27.44
CA ASP A 819 -0.91 20.69 -26.00
C ASP A 819 -0.42 22.10 -25.65
N VAL A 820 -0.97 22.69 -24.62
CA VAL A 820 -0.69 24.08 -24.23
C VAL A 820 0.72 24.23 -23.64
N VAL A 821 1.44 25.25 -24.15
CA VAL A 821 2.73 25.67 -23.61
C VAL A 821 2.83 27.20 -23.51
N TYR A 822 3.29 27.68 -22.35
CA TYR A 822 3.70 29.06 -22.11
C TYR A 822 5.23 29.12 -22.22
N LEU A 823 5.71 29.72 -23.29
CA LEU A 823 7.13 29.72 -23.62
C LEU A 823 7.76 31.05 -23.23
N LEU A 824 8.54 31.04 -22.15
CA LEU A 824 9.28 32.20 -21.67
C LEU A 824 10.69 32.16 -22.24
N HIS A 825 11.08 33.14 -23.08
CA HIS A 825 12.37 33.15 -23.77
C HIS A 825 12.84 34.56 -24.13
N PRO A 826 14.16 34.77 -24.38
CA PRO A 826 14.66 36.04 -24.92
C PRO A 826 13.97 36.48 -26.21
N ALA A 827 13.76 37.76 -26.41
CA ALA A 827 13.17 38.29 -27.65
C ALA A 827 13.96 37.95 -28.90
N VAL A 828 15.26 37.68 -28.75
CA VAL A 828 16.20 37.35 -29.83
C VAL A 828 16.26 35.85 -30.17
N THR A 829 15.56 34.98 -29.46
CA THR A 829 15.54 33.55 -29.72
C THR A 829 15.14 33.24 -31.15
N ALA A 830 15.97 32.50 -31.89
CA ALA A 830 15.76 32.20 -33.30
C ALA A 830 14.52 31.30 -33.53
N HIS A 831 13.84 31.53 -34.63
CA HIS A 831 12.75 30.67 -35.08
C HIS A 831 13.28 29.28 -35.49
N PRO A 832 12.66 28.16 -35.05
CA PRO A 832 13.19 26.82 -35.35
C PRO A 832 13.34 26.49 -36.84
N ASP A 833 12.44 27.00 -37.68
CA ASP A 833 12.43 26.75 -39.13
C ASP A 833 13.05 27.90 -39.94
N LYS A 834 13.32 29.07 -39.31
CA LYS A 834 13.86 30.28 -39.95
C LYS A 834 14.92 30.92 -39.05
N ALA A 835 16.11 30.32 -38.96
CA ALA A 835 17.14 30.70 -38.01
C ALA A 835 17.62 32.16 -38.07
N SER A 836 17.37 32.88 -39.19
CA SER A 836 17.68 34.30 -39.35
C SER A 836 16.63 35.26 -38.75
N GLU A 837 15.48 34.71 -38.34
CA GLU A 837 14.39 35.51 -37.81
C GLU A 837 14.11 35.13 -36.35
N ALA A 838 13.78 36.11 -35.49
CA ALA A 838 13.44 35.83 -34.11
C ALA A 838 12.05 35.16 -34.04
N PHE A 839 11.92 34.15 -33.15
CA PHE A 839 10.67 33.42 -32.96
C PHE A 839 9.51 34.36 -32.63
N ALA A 840 9.72 35.29 -31.72
CA ALA A 840 8.71 36.27 -31.29
C ALA A 840 8.23 37.21 -32.42
N THR A 841 9.00 37.38 -33.48
CA THR A 841 8.63 38.24 -34.63
C THR A 841 7.63 37.53 -35.54
N ILE A 842 7.77 36.20 -35.71
CA ILE A 842 6.96 35.40 -36.61
C ILE A 842 5.78 34.77 -35.89
N HIS A 843 6.04 34.23 -34.72
CA HIS A 843 5.03 33.52 -33.94
C HIS A 843 3.99 34.49 -33.34
N ARG A 844 2.73 34.18 -33.57
CA ARG A 844 1.59 34.84 -32.92
C ARG A 844 0.72 33.78 -32.31
N PRO A 845 0.34 33.93 -31.04
CA PRO A 845 0.42 35.12 -30.16
C PRO A 845 1.77 35.27 -29.42
N THR A 846 2.19 36.50 -29.28
CA THR A 846 3.40 36.91 -28.53
C THR A 846 3.06 38.10 -27.63
N VAL A 847 3.59 38.12 -26.41
CA VAL A 847 3.40 39.19 -25.41
C VAL A 847 4.74 39.46 -24.68
N SER A 848 5.00 40.72 -24.32
CA SER A 848 6.16 41.02 -23.46
C SER A 848 5.92 40.57 -22.00
N LEU A 849 6.98 40.20 -21.34
CA LEU A 849 6.98 39.79 -19.93
C LEU A 849 6.32 40.85 -19.02
N ARG A 850 6.59 42.14 -19.31
CA ARG A 850 6.00 43.25 -18.59
C ARG A 850 4.47 43.32 -18.78
N ALA A 851 3.98 43.23 -20.05
CA ALA A 851 2.55 43.28 -20.32
C ALA A 851 1.79 42.09 -19.72
N ALA A 852 2.42 40.89 -19.71
CA ALA A 852 1.85 39.73 -19.04
C ALA A 852 1.73 39.92 -17.52
N LEU A 853 2.74 40.54 -16.88
CA LEU A 853 2.74 40.84 -15.45
C LEU A 853 1.74 41.92 -15.08
N GLU A 854 1.61 42.98 -15.87
CA GLU A 854 0.64 44.07 -15.64
C GLU A 854 -0.81 43.59 -15.75
N PHE A 855 -1.04 42.50 -16.49
CA PHE A 855 -2.36 41.90 -16.64
C PHE A 855 -2.73 40.92 -15.51
N LEU A 856 -1.75 40.17 -14.95
CA LEU A 856 -1.95 39.22 -13.86
C LEU A 856 -1.99 39.89 -12.49
#